data_ec8bcd5e3c3171f577462d618563a422
#
_entry.id   ec8bcd5e3c3171f577462d618563a422
#
_cell.length_a   1.000
_cell.length_b   1.000
_cell.length_c   1.000
_cell.angle_alpha   90.00
_cell.angle_beta   90.00
_cell.angle_gamma   90.00
#
_symmetry.space_group_name_H-M   'P 1'
#
loop_
_entity.id
_entity.type
_entity.pdbx_description
1 polymer ?
#
loop_
_entity_poly.entity_id
_entity_poly.type
_entity_poly.pdbx_seq_one_letter_code
_entity_poly.pdbx_strand_id
1 'polypeptide(L)'
;MRRYAGLLLATVSTAALAPAGAYAQVAAPPADVSSAQAPSVAEQGFSDEIVVTAQRREESLQDVPISINAFSANQLQELRIDRPAEIAALAPGTFVSGSRGDQNPIFSIRGLSLNDTFSNNNPTVGIYFDEVIQPFTPMLGFQMFDLARVEVLKGPQGTLYGRNTTGGAINFISRRPSDVLEGYATASYSRFNRFELEAAVGGPIADTLSFRLSAKATEQTGGWQTNALTGEEIGDVSRASARAQLLWTPTPELDVLLKGTISKDNSDQQLREHVGYYAGAFGAGGFCAPALAGRRDEGPCVDFLGYFDPTEDRRTVENSAIYGYRSNADAWDLTLIGNYDLGGATLTSVTGYNSFDRVAGDDSDGAALIELDSRFTDKIRSFTQEVRLTSDNNSPLSWVGGLFYSWDEIDGATLQALDDHIFRTRVDTRFIQTTESYAAFGQATYSLTEALRLTAGLRYTHETKGFVYDSVDLDPFGTTSLPTPVAGIVDELSEDNLSGKIGIDYDVTRNILLYASASRGFKSGGYKAAIAFNPEELVPFGGETVDAFEAGAKTTLGGGRLVLNFAGFYYDWHDFQALVTEIRSGINVIVLSNAGDARVYGGEFDAQYRATDRLQLRASASLMDSKITNFNNAPGSPDFTGNTLANSPDFSFSGSARWELPIQGNGWGSYVLGDASYRSRIYYSLANRLQNSQDGYWLANARVAVAADDGAWEAALFARNIFNKLYVSQSYDNWGGIFPSQNFLGDPVTYGASITIRY
;
A
#
# COMPACT_ATOMS: atom_id res chain seq x y z
N MET A 1 14.69 6.87 -36.71
CA MET A 1 13.93 7.97 -37.33
C MET A 1 13.36 8.83 -36.20
N ARG A 2 13.86 10.05 -36.10
CA ARG A 2 13.44 11.01 -35.05
C ARG A 2 11.97 11.32 -35.15
N ARG A 3 11.20 11.18 -34.07
CA ARG A 3 9.86 11.78 -33.93
C ARG A 3 9.85 12.73 -32.74
N TYR A 4 9.52 13.96 -33.03
CA TYR A 4 9.39 15.09 -32.14
C TYR A 4 8.26 14.84 -31.13
N ALA A 5 8.59 14.92 -29.85
CA ALA A 5 7.60 15.09 -28.78
C ALA A 5 7.27 16.59 -28.71
N GLY A 6 6.03 16.95 -29.03
CA GLY A 6 5.52 18.31 -28.91
C GLY A 6 5.26 18.64 -27.45
N LEU A 7 6.06 19.52 -26.89
CA LEU A 7 5.84 20.15 -25.60
C LEU A 7 4.68 21.13 -25.74
N LEU A 8 3.53 20.80 -25.16
CA LEU A 8 2.43 21.77 -24.98
C LEU A 8 2.75 22.63 -23.75
N LEU A 9 3.52 23.69 -23.97
CA LEU A 9 3.64 24.83 -23.06
C LEU A 9 2.35 25.65 -23.19
N ALA A 10 1.44 25.50 -22.23
CA ALA A 10 0.33 26.45 -22.07
C ALA A 10 0.92 27.73 -21.50
N THR A 11 1.03 28.74 -22.36
CA THR A 11 1.38 30.11 -21.96
C THR A 11 0.24 30.71 -21.14
N VAL A 12 0.45 30.80 -19.83
CA VAL A 12 -0.39 31.61 -18.96
C VAL A 12 -0.06 33.08 -19.22
N SER A 13 -0.94 33.76 -19.94
CA SER A 13 -0.86 35.22 -20.12
C SER A 13 -1.17 35.89 -18.78
N THR A 14 -0.19 36.56 -18.22
CA THR A 14 -0.34 37.44 -17.05
C THR A 14 -1.13 38.68 -17.47
N ALA A 15 -2.42 38.72 -17.15
CA ALA A 15 -3.20 39.94 -17.16
C ALA A 15 -2.91 40.74 -15.88
N ALA A 16 -2.13 41.80 -16.01
CA ALA A 16 -1.91 42.75 -14.92
C ALA A 16 -3.22 43.55 -14.67
N LEU A 17 -3.89 43.28 -13.56
CA LEU A 17 -4.95 44.11 -13.03
C LEU A 17 -4.33 45.13 -12.07
N ALA A 18 -4.30 46.39 -12.49
CA ALA A 18 -3.95 47.53 -11.65
C ALA A 18 -5.09 47.81 -10.64
N PRO A 19 -4.81 48.06 -9.36
CA PRO A 19 -5.84 48.47 -8.42
C PRO A 19 -6.15 49.94 -8.54
N ALA A 20 -7.40 50.29 -8.80
CA ALA A 20 -7.94 51.62 -8.63
C ALA A 20 -8.20 51.87 -7.13
N GLY A 21 -7.45 52.73 -6.52
CA GLY A 21 -7.61 53.15 -5.15
C GLY A 21 -8.87 53.98 -4.93
N ALA A 22 -9.65 53.61 -3.89
CA ALA A 22 -10.60 54.53 -3.23
C ALA A 22 -10.33 54.46 -1.73
N TYR A 23 -9.75 55.53 -1.19
CA TYR A 23 -9.60 55.73 0.26
C TYR A 23 -10.94 56.05 0.89
N ALA A 24 -11.42 55.17 1.74
CA ALA A 24 -12.43 55.52 2.77
C ALA A 24 -11.76 55.40 4.14
N GLN A 25 -11.60 56.54 4.81
CA GLN A 25 -11.14 56.64 6.18
C GLN A 25 -12.26 56.12 7.11
N VAL A 26 -12.02 55.03 7.81
CA VAL A 26 -12.87 54.60 8.92
C VAL A 26 -12.03 54.60 10.20
N ALA A 27 -12.64 55.16 11.25
CA ALA A 27 -12.08 55.41 12.57
C ALA A 27 -11.61 54.12 13.26
N ALA A 28 -10.54 54.23 14.04
CA ALA A 28 -9.95 53.14 14.84
C ALA A 28 -10.90 52.70 15.97
N PRO A 29 -11.11 51.39 16.18
CA PRO A 29 -11.64 50.85 17.41
C PRO A 29 -10.55 50.65 18.48
N PRO A 30 -10.89 50.54 19.77
CA PRO A 30 -9.92 50.53 20.86
C PRO A 30 -9.12 49.20 20.93
N ALA A 31 -7.89 49.38 21.36
CA ALA A 31 -6.98 48.26 21.67
C ALA A 31 -7.50 47.44 22.84
N ASP A 32 -7.59 46.16 22.66
CA ASP A 32 -7.28 45.05 23.55
C ASP A 32 -7.88 43.73 22.98
N VAL A 33 -7.20 43.12 22.04
CA VAL A 33 -7.29 41.68 21.82
C VAL A 33 -5.84 41.17 21.76
N SER A 34 -5.48 40.41 22.77
CA SER A 34 -4.24 39.66 22.87
C SER A 34 -4.01 38.93 21.53
N SER A 35 -2.97 39.33 20.82
CA SER A 35 -2.48 38.59 19.65
C SER A 35 -2.01 37.23 20.12
N ALA A 36 -2.80 36.20 19.91
CA ALA A 36 -2.30 34.83 19.94
C ALA A 36 -1.28 34.73 18.85
N GLN A 37 -0.02 34.72 19.25
CA GLN A 37 1.13 34.46 18.37
C GLN A 37 0.91 33.10 17.75
N ALA A 38 0.93 32.97 16.42
CA ALA A 38 0.95 31.70 15.75
C ALA A 38 2.12 30.87 16.31
N PRO A 39 1.91 29.58 16.65
CA PRO A 39 2.98 28.75 17.21
C PRO A 39 4.16 28.70 16.24
N SER A 40 5.38 28.85 16.77
CA SER A 40 6.60 28.74 15.97
C SER A 40 6.72 27.32 15.38
N VAL A 41 7.36 27.17 14.21
CA VAL A 41 7.58 25.87 13.54
C VAL A 41 8.24 24.83 14.48
N ALA A 42 8.97 25.28 15.49
CA ALA A 42 9.55 24.44 16.54
C ALA A 42 8.49 23.82 17.48
N GLU A 43 7.31 24.43 17.61
CA GLU A 43 6.21 23.90 18.45
C GLU A 43 5.27 22.97 17.68
N GLN A 44 5.17 23.08 16.35
CA GLN A 44 4.27 22.27 15.52
C GLN A 44 4.72 20.80 15.31
N GLY A 45 5.94 20.43 15.69
CA GLY A 45 6.49 19.08 15.39
C GLY A 45 6.17 17.97 16.39
N PHE A 46 5.69 18.28 17.61
CA PHE A 46 5.54 17.25 18.65
C PHE A 46 4.32 17.41 19.58
N SER A 47 3.66 18.54 19.54
CA SER A 47 2.49 18.80 20.40
C SER A 47 1.16 18.60 19.67
N ASP A 48 1.19 18.34 18.36
CA ASP A 48 -0.03 18.05 17.64
C ASP A 48 -0.51 16.66 18.03
N GLU A 49 -1.54 16.63 18.84
CA GLU A 49 -2.33 15.45 19.11
C GLU A 49 -2.80 14.90 17.76
N ILE A 50 -2.26 13.72 17.39
CA ILE A 50 -2.64 13.10 16.11
C ILE A 50 -4.07 12.60 16.27
N VAL A 51 -4.99 13.27 15.60
CA VAL A 51 -6.38 12.83 15.48
C VAL A 51 -6.46 11.79 14.37
N VAL A 52 -7.14 10.69 14.64
CA VAL A 52 -7.35 9.58 13.70
C VAL A 52 -8.84 9.32 13.50
N THR A 53 -9.17 8.67 12.38
CA THR A 53 -10.55 8.30 12.03
C THR A 53 -10.78 6.79 12.02
N ALA A 54 -9.93 6.05 12.72
CA ALA A 54 -9.88 4.59 12.74
C ALA A 54 -11.20 3.91 13.15
N GLN A 55 -12.01 4.56 14.00
CA GLN A 55 -13.32 4.05 14.43
C GLN A 55 -14.50 4.74 13.75
N ARG A 56 -14.30 5.32 12.55
CA ARG A 56 -15.30 6.13 11.84
C ARG A 56 -15.74 7.39 12.61
N ARG A 57 -14.86 7.87 13.51
CA ARG A 57 -14.98 9.10 14.29
C ARG A 57 -13.61 9.73 14.43
N GLU A 58 -13.57 11.03 14.64
CA GLU A 58 -12.34 11.74 15.01
C GLU A 58 -12.06 11.49 16.49
N GLU A 59 -10.94 10.86 16.79
CA GLU A 59 -10.48 10.52 18.13
C GLU A 59 -8.97 10.75 18.23
N SER A 60 -8.49 11.09 19.43
CA SER A 60 -7.05 11.12 19.68
C SER A 60 -6.42 9.75 19.48
N LEU A 61 -5.26 9.70 18.83
CA LEU A 61 -4.51 8.45 18.65
C LEU A 61 -4.30 7.69 19.96
N GLN A 62 -4.14 8.41 21.09
CA GLN A 62 -3.89 7.81 22.40
C GLN A 62 -5.16 7.25 23.05
N ASP A 63 -6.33 7.69 22.63
CA ASP A 63 -7.62 7.26 23.20
C ASP A 63 -8.24 6.08 22.45
N VAL A 64 -7.75 5.75 21.25
CA VAL A 64 -8.27 4.65 20.43
C VAL A 64 -7.73 3.30 20.91
N PRO A 65 -8.58 2.34 21.37
CA PRO A 65 -8.14 1.05 21.94
C PRO A 65 -7.82 -0.01 20.86
N ILE A 66 -6.90 0.31 19.94
CA ILE A 66 -6.35 -0.58 18.93
C ILE A 66 -4.87 -0.23 18.66
N SER A 67 -4.12 -1.19 18.12
CA SER A 67 -2.79 -0.91 17.58
C SER A 67 -2.89 -0.15 16.27
N ILE A 68 -2.37 1.07 16.25
CA ILE A 68 -2.41 1.98 15.09
C ILE A 68 -1.12 2.80 15.01
N ASN A 69 -0.55 2.94 13.80
CA ASN A 69 0.45 3.94 13.50
C ASN A 69 -0.18 5.05 12.65
N ALA A 70 0.08 6.29 12.99
CA ALA A 70 -0.37 7.43 12.20
C ALA A 70 0.81 8.36 11.88
N PHE A 71 0.85 8.83 10.64
CA PHE A 71 1.92 9.67 10.11
C PHE A 71 1.32 10.97 9.58
N SER A 72 1.72 12.11 10.17
CA SER A 72 1.27 13.43 9.72
C SER A 72 1.88 13.81 8.37
N ALA A 73 1.27 14.81 7.70
CA ALA A 73 1.78 15.38 6.45
C ALA A 73 3.26 15.81 6.54
N ASN A 74 3.64 16.47 7.64
CA ASN A 74 5.01 16.93 7.85
C ASN A 74 5.98 15.74 7.98
N GLN A 75 5.60 14.68 8.69
CA GLN A 75 6.41 13.47 8.80
C GLN A 75 6.60 12.77 7.44
N LEU A 76 5.52 12.65 6.66
CA LEU A 76 5.61 12.07 5.31
C LEU A 76 6.54 12.89 4.41
N GLN A 77 6.46 14.22 4.48
CA GLN A 77 7.33 15.11 3.71
C GLN A 77 8.79 15.06 4.18
N GLU A 78 9.06 15.13 5.49
CA GLU A 78 10.41 15.09 6.05
C GLU A 78 11.11 13.76 5.74
N LEU A 79 10.40 12.63 5.85
CA LEU A 79 10.89 11.27 5.56
C LEU A 79 10.81 10.93 4.06
N ARG A 80 10.24 11.84 3.23
CA ARG A 80 10.07 11.65 1.79
C ARG A 80 9.33 10.36 1.44
N ILE A 81 8.20 10.16 2.06
CA ILE A 81 7.29 9.05 1.77
C ILE A 81 6.36 9.48 0.65
N ASP A 82 6.67 9.08 -0.56
CA ASP A 82 6.02 9.52 -1.78
C ASP A 82 5.12 8.43 -2.41
N ARG A 83 5.29 7.17 -1.97
CA ARG A 83 4.57 5.99 -2.50
C ARG A 83 3.94 5.19 -1.37
N PRO A 84 2.77 4.57 -1.58
CA PRO A 84 2.11 3.74 -0.57
C PRO A 84 3.02 2.64 0.00
N ALA A 85 3.84 2.00 -0.83
CA ALA A 85 4.76 0.95 -0.41
C ALA A 85 5.80 1.40 0.64
N GLU A 86 6.16 2.68 0.67
CA GLU A 86 7.18 3.21 1.58
C GLU A 86 6.68 3.33 3.03
N ILE A 87 5.36 3.36 3.25
CA ILE A 87 4.74 3.35 4.58
C ILE A 87 5.21 2.15 5.40
N ALA A 88 5.43 1.00 4.76
CA ALA A 88 5.89 -0.22 5.43
C ALA A 88 7.29 -0.09 6.08
N ALA A 89 8.10 0.87 5.66
CA ALA A 89 9.39 1.13 6.31
C ALA A 89 9.24 1.83 7.67
N LEU A 90 8.13 2.55 7.86
CA LEU A 90 7.84 3.34 9.07
C LEU A 90 6.96 2.59 10.07
N ALA A 91 6.20 1.59 9.63
CA ALA A 91 5.25 0.83 10.44
C ALA A 91 5.74 -0.62 10.62
N PRO A 92 6.56 -0.95 11.62
CA PRO A 92 7.01 -2.31 11.91
C PRO A 92 5.83 -3.28 12.04
N GLY A 93 6.03 -4.52 11.59
CA GLY A 93 4.94 -5.48 11.42
C GLY A 93 4.17 -5.31 10.11
N THR A 94 4.48 -4.27 9.32
CA THR A 94 3.98 -4.07 7.96
C THR A 94 5.08 -4.38 6.95
N PHE A 95 4.74 -5.10 5.91
CA PHE A 95 5.61 -5.41 4.78
C PHE A 95 4.89 -5.10 3.47
N VAL A 96 5.63 -4.70 2.45
CA VAL A 96 5.11 -4.56 1.09
C VAL A 96 6.01 -5.30 0.15
N SER A 97 5.43 -6.21 -0.59
CA SER A 97 6.03 -6.83 -1.76
C SER A 97 5.40 -6.25 -3.03
N GLY A 98 6.13 -6.26 -4.11
CA GLY A 98 5.61 -5.77 -5.39
C GLY A 98 5.66 -6.86 -6.43
N SER A 99 4.51 -7.30 -6.94
CA SER A 99 4.50 -8.33 -7.99
C SER A 99 5.02 -7.83 -9.34
N ARG A 100 5.07 -6.51 -9.52
CA ARG A 100 5.61 -5.81 -10.69
C ARG A 100 6.24 -4.50 -10.26
N GLY A 101 7.16 -4.59 -9.28
CA GLY A 101 7.71 -3.40 -8.64
C GLY A 101 6.61 -2.59 -7.94
N ASP A 102 6.71 -1.27 -8.01
CA ASP A 102 5.78 -0.34 -7.35
C ASP A 102 4.36 -0.33 -7.91
N GLN A 103 4.15 -0.92 -9.10
CA GLN A 103 2.88 -0.78 -9.83
C GLN A 103 1.80 -1.79 -9.42
N ASN A 104 2.14 -2.74 -8.56
CA ASN A 104 1.20 -3.69 -8.00
C ASN A 104 1.63 -4.07 -6.57
N PRO A 105 1.59 -3.12 -5.61
CA PRO A 105 2.03 -3.36 -4.25
C PRO A 105 1.05 -4.27 -3.50
N ILE A 106 1.60 -5.29 -2.84
CA ILE A 106 0.86 -6.20 -1.98
C ILE A 106 1.27 -5.91 -0.55
N PHE A 107 0.32 -5.42 0.24
CA PHE A 107 0.51 -5.12 1.65
C PHE A 107 0.30 -6.36 2.51
N SER A 108 1.17 -6.53 3.49
CA SER A 108 1.07 -7.50 4.57
C SER A 108 1.15 -6.78 5.91
N ILE A 109 0.27 -7.09 6.83
CA ILE A 109 0.32 -6.63 8.22
C ILE A 109 0.33 -7.84 9.13
N ARG A 110 1.33 -7.91 10.04
CA ARG A 110 1.53 -9.03 10.98
C ARG A 110 1.55 -10.39 10.28
N GLY A 111 2.21 -10.47 9.12
CA GLY A 111 2.36 -11.69 8.33
C GLY A 111 1.13 -12.12 7.52
N LEU A 112 -0.02 -11.45 7.68
CA LEU A 112 -1.18 -11.72 6.85
C LEU A 112 -0.99 -11.03 5.50
N SER A 113 -0.77 -11.84 4.46
CA SER A 113 -0.42 -11.38 3.11
C SER A 113 -1.24 -12.13 2.06
N LEU A 114 -1.52 -11.46 0.96
CA LEU A 114 -1.94 -12.14 -0.26
C LEU A 114 -0.70 -12.81 -0.88
N ASN A 115 -0.75 -14.13 -1.06
CA ASN A 115 0.29 -14.87 -1.75
C ASN A 115 -0.12 -15.19 -3.20
N ASP A 116 -0.50 -14.14 -3.93
CA ASP A 116 -0.95 -14.23 -5.32
C ASP A 116 -0.62 -12.92 -6.05
N THR A 117 -0.47 -13.00 -7.36
CA THR A 117 -0.04 -11.89 -8.22
C THR A 117 -1.10 -11.50 -9.27
N PHE A 118 -2.21 -12.21 -9.33
CA PHE A 118 -3.30 -11.93 -10.26
C PHE A 118 -4.12 -10.73 -9.81
N SER A 119 -4.50 -9.90 -10.77
CA SER A 119 -5.16 -8.61 -10.51
C SER A 119 -6.57 -8.75 -9.92
N ASN A 120 -7.24 -9.90 -10.13
CA ASN A 120 -8.63 -10.12 -9.70
C ASN A 120 -8.79 -10.54 -8.24
N ASN A 121 -7.70 -10.88 -7.54
CA ASN A 121 -7.78 -11.36 -6.17
C ASN A 121 -7.71 -10.22 -5.15
N ASN A 122 -8.46 -10.40 -4.07
CA ASN A 122 -8.58 -9.40 -3.02
C ASN A 122 -7.35 -9.43 -2.08
N PRO A 123 -6.85 -8.26 -1.63
CA PRO A 123 -5.79 -8.21 -0.60
C PRO A 123 -6.32 -8.60 0.79
N THR A 124 -5.40 -8.90 1.72
CA THR A 124 -5.69 -9.08 3.16
C THR A 124 -5.71 -7.77 3.94
N VAL A 125 -5.21 -6.70 3.34
CA VAL A 125 -5.14 -5.34 3.90
C VAL A 125 -6.00 -4.41 3.06
N GLY A 126 -7.04 -3.85 3.66
CA GLY A 126 -7.92 -2.87 3.00
C GLY A 126 -7.22 -1.52 2.82
N ILE A 127 -7.23 -0.98 1.63
CA ILE A 127 -6.64 0.33 1.31
C ILE A 127 -7.75 1.30 0.98
N TYR A 128 -7.75 2.44 1.68
CA TYR A 128 -8.78 3.46 1.56
C TYR A 128 -8.16 4.82 1.22
N PHE A 129 -8.78 5.54 0.30
CA PHE A 129 -8.52 6.96 0.06
C PHE A 129 -9.77 7.75 0.41
N ASP A 130 -9.66 8.59 1.45
CA ASP A 130 -10.79 9.38 1.98
C ASP A 130 -12.06 8.53 2.16
N GLU A 131 -11.93 7.43 2.88
CA GLU A 131 -12.98 6.44 3.21
C GLU A 131 -13.46 5.55 2.04
N VAL A 132 -13.03 5.77 0.80
CA VAL A 132 -13.37 4.96 -0.38
C VAL A 132 -12.35 3.85 -0.57
N ILE A 133 -12.80 2.59 -0.57
CA ILE A 133 -11.93 1.42 -0.74
C ILE A 133 -11.36 1.33 -2.16
N GLN A 134 -10.10 0.88 -2.27
CA GLN A 134 -9.47 0.44 -3.51
C GLN A 134 -9.49 -1.09 -3.54
N PRO A 135 -10.39 -1.71 -4.30
CA PRO A 135 -10.68 -3.14 -4.16
C PRO A 135 -9.57 -4.06 -4.68
N PHE A 136 -8.73 -3.59 -5.63
CA PHE A 136 -7.74 -4.39 -6.31
C PHE A 136 -6.33 -3.79 -6.23
N THR A 137 -5.32 -4.65 -6.10
CA THR A 137 -3.92 -4.23 -5.93
C THR A 137 -3.34 -3.39 -7.07
N PRO A 138 -3.72 -3.53 -8.37
CA PRO A 138 -3.23 -2.65 -9.43
C PRO A 138 -3.57 -1.17 -9.24
N MET A 139 -4.63 -0.86 -8.52
CA MET A 139 -5.05 0.53 -8.25
C MET A 139 -4.17 1.25 -7.23
N LEU A 140 -3.26 0.56 -6.56
CA LEU A 140 -2.44 1.08 -5.44
C LEU A 140 -1.10 1.66 -5.88
N GLY A 141 -0.74 1.58 -7.17
CA GLY A 141 0.56 2.00 -7.70
C GLY A 141 0.75 3.50 -7.89
N PHE A 142 -0.28 4.33 -7.74
CA PHE A 142 -0.19 5.77 -7.96
C PHE A 142 0.53 6.50 -6.82
N GLN A 143 1.09 7.68 -7.15
CA GLN A 143 1.81 8.51 -6.19
C GLN A 143 0.87 9.16 -5.17
N MET A 144 1.38 9.30 -3.95
CA MET A 144 0.72 10.06 -2.89
C MET A 144 1.08 11.55 -3.02
N PHE A 145 0.12 12.43 -2.77
CA PHE A 145 0.33 13.86 -2.73
C PHE A 145 -0.76 14.57 -1.93
N ASP A 146 -0.41 15.69 -1.33
CA ASP A 146 -1.30 16.58 -0.59
C ASP A 146 -2.18 15.84 0.43
N LEU A 147 -1.54 14.98 1.23
CA LEU A 147 -2.19 14.25 2.31
C LEU A 147 -2.18 15.06 3.62
N ALA A 148 -3.21 14.91 4.42
CA ALA A 148 -3.24 15.34 5.82
C ALA A 148 -2.50 14.34 6.70
N ARG A 149 -2.74 13.05 6.49
CA ARG A 149 -2.12 11.95 7.24
C ARG A 149 -2.32 10.60 6.57
N VAL A 150 -1.58 9.60 7.05
CA VAL A 150 -1.80 8.17 6.75
C VAL A 150 -1.98 7.43 8.06
N GLU A 151 -3.00 6.57 8.14
CA GLU A 151 -3.31 5.73 9.29
C GLU A 151 -3.13 4.25 8.92
N VAL A 152 -2.35 3.51 9.69
CA VAL A 152 -2.14 2.06 9.53
C VAL A 152 -2.76 1.36 10.72
N LEU A 153 -3.94 0.78 10.52
CA LEU A 153 -4.71 0.02 11.50
C LEU A 153 -4.28 -1.44 11.42
N LYS A 154 -3.80 -1.98 12.52
CA LYS A 154 -3.28 -3.35 12.57
C LYS A 154 -4.31 -4.31 13.17
N GLY A 155 -4.35 -5.52 12.62
CA GLY A 155 -5.32 -6.55 13.00
C GLY A 155 -6.68 -6.40 12.33
N PRO A 156 -7.57 -7.40 12.44
CA PRO A 156 -8.83 -7.45 11.71
C PRO A 156 -9.72 -6.25 11.96
N GLN A 157 -10.15 -5.60 10.87
CA GLN A 157 -11.04 -4.44 10.86
C GLN A 157 -12.43 -4.75 10.27
N GLY A 158 -12.81 -6.03 10.25
CA GLY A 158 -14.03 -6.51 9.58
C GLY A 158 -15.32 -5.83 10.02
N THR A 159 -15.44 -5.35 11.26
CA THR A 159 -16.66 -4.74 11.80
C THR A 159 -16.99 -3.42 11.11
N LEU A 160 -16.06 -2.48 11.02
CA LEU A 160 -16.29 -1.13 10.48
C LEU A 160 -15.83 -0.96 9.04
N TYR A 161 -14.78 -1.65 8.64
CA TYR A 161 -14.20 -1.56 7.30
C TYR A 161 -14.70 -2.68 6.37
N GLY A 162 -15.09 -3.81 6.92
CA GLY A 162 -15.71 -4.91 6.18
C GLY A 162 -14.72 -5.91 5.61
N ARG A 163 -15.05 -6.45 4.43
CA ARG A 163 -14.29 -7.51 3.77
C ARG A 163 -12.84 -7.11 3.49
N ASN A 164 -11.97 -8.12 3.34
CA ASN A 164 -10.59 -7.95 2.87
C ASN A 164 -9.72 -7.07 3.80
N THR A 165 -10.02 -7.12 5.10
CA THR A 165 -9.30 -6.39 6.15
C THR A 165 -8.85 -7.34 7.28
N THR A 166 -8.51 -8.58 6.95
CA THR A 166 -8.05 -9.60 7.90
C THR A 166 -6.71 -9.22 8.54
N GLY A 167 -5.78 -8.65 7.78
CA GLY A 167 -4.50 -8.13 8.28
C GLY A 167 -4.62 -6.73 8.89
N GLY A 168 -5.54 -5.92 8.38
CA GLY A 168 -5.72 -4.54 8.81
C GLY A 168 -6.26 -3.63 7.72
N ALA A 169 -6.11 -2.31 7.93
CA ALA A 169 -6.48 -1.30 6.96
C ALA A 169 -5.45 -0.16 6.92
N ILE A 170 -5.27 0.46 5.76
CA ILE A 170 -4.46 1.67 5.60
C ILE A 170 -5.35 2.76 5.01
N ASN A 171 -5.47 3.88 5.73
CA ASN A 171 -6.26 5.03 5.31
C ASN A 171 -5.33 6.16 4.87
N PHE A 172 -5.46 6.60 3.64
CA PHE A 172 -4.84 7.80 3.10
C PHE A 172 -5.85 8.93 3.14
N ILE A 173 -5.59 9.96 3.95
CA ILE A 173 -6.52 11.07 4.17
C ILE A 173 -5.95 12.32 3.51
N SER A 174 -6.66 12.87 2.52
CA SER A 174 -6.31 14.10 1.81
C SER A 174 -6.49 15.33 2.70
N ARG A 175 -5.72 16.40 2.45
CA ARG A 175 -6.02 17.70 3.03
C ARG A 175 -7.31 18.24 2.46
N ARG A 176 -8.22 18.70 3.34
CA ARG A 176 -9.50 19.29 2.96
C ARG A 176 -9.33 20.77 2.56
N PRO A 177 -10.26 21.36 1.79
CA PRO A 177 -10.34 22.80 1.62
C PRO A 177 -10.43 23.53 2.94
N SER A 178 -9.77 24.68 3.07
CA SER A 178 -9.77 25.53 4.27
C SER A 178 -10.54 26.83 4.03
N ASP A 179 -10.84 27.55 5.10
CA ASP A 179 -11.48 28.87 5.09
C ASP A 179 -10.48 30.02 4.95
N VAL A 180 -9.19 29.71 4.88
CA VAL A 180 -8.10 30.67 4.63
C VAL A 180 -7.36 30.30 3.33
N LEU A 181 -6.89 31.33 2.62
CA LEU A 181 -6.05 31.09 1.44
C LEU A 181 -4.68 30.57 1.87
N GLU A 182 -4.38 29.36 1.49
CA GLU A 182 -3.11 28.67 1.78
C GLU A 182 -2.61 27.92 0.57
N GLY A 183 -1.31 27.67 0.52
CA GLY A 183 -0.73 26.89 -0.55
C GLY A 183 0.70 26.52 -0.30
N TYR A 184 1.20 25.58 -1.11
CA TYR A 184 2.61 25.24 -1.13
C TYR A 184 3.03 24.75 -2.51
N ALA A 185 4.34 24.83 -2.76
CA ALA A 185 4.98 24.20 -3.90
C ALA A 185 6.31 23.58 -3.45
N THR A 186 6.54 22.33 -3.83
CA THR A 186 7.78 21.58 -3.57
C THR A 186 8.37 21.14 -4.90
N ALA A 187 9.63 21.48 -5.16
CA ALA A 187 10.40 20.96 -6.28
C ALA A 187 11.58 20.16 -5.76
N SER A 188 11.89 19.03 -6.37
CA SER A 188 13.07 18.24 -6.05
C SER A 188 13.78 17.73 -7.29
N TYR A 189 15.10 17.55 -7.17
CA TYR A 189 15.94 16.91 -8.18
C TYR A 189 16.85 15.90 -7.51
N SER A 190 16.94 14.71 -8.07
CA SER A 190 17.72 13.64 -7.49
C SER A 190 18.43 12.78 -8.54
N ARG A 191 19.27 11.84 -8.08
CA ARG A 191 19.96 10.84 -8.92
C ARG A 191 19.00 10.21 -9.93
N PHE A 192 19.52 9.76 -11.06
CA PHE A 192 18.79 9.21 -12.21
C PHE A 192 17.97 10.25 -12.98
N ASN A 193 18.40 11.51 -12.94
CA ASN A 193 17.69 12.65 -13.57
C ASN A 193 16.21 12.70 -13.17
N ARG A 194 15.95 12.42 -11.88
CA ARG A 194 14.60 12.44 -11.36
C ARG A 194 14.23 13.84 -10.90
N PHE A 195 13.21 14.39 -11.52
CA PHE A 195 12.57 15.66 -11.16
C PHE A 195 11.17 15.40 -10.62
N GLU A 196 10.82 16.05 -9.52
CA GLU A 196 9.50 15.98 -8.91
C GLU A 196 8.99 17.38 -8.62
N LEU A 197 7.73 17.63 -8.92
CA LEU A 197 7.02 18.86 -8.60
C LEU A 197 5.69 18.50 -7.95
N GLU A 198 5.44 19.06 -6.78
CA GLU A 198 4.16 18.95 -6.08
C GLU A 198 3.71 20.34 -5.67
N ALA A 199 2.43 20.67 -5.89
CA ALA A 199 1.87 21.94 -5.49
C ALA A 199 0.41 21.79 -5.08
N ALA A 200 -0.02 22.63 -4.15
CA ALA A 200 -1.41 22.78 -3.77
C ALA A 200 -1.75 24.21 -3.45
N VAL A 201 -3.00 24.60 -3.71
CA VAL A 201 -3.60 25.86 -3.33
C VAL A 201 -5.05 25.64 -2.94
N GLY A 202 -5.49 26.30 -1.89
CA GLY A 202 -6.89 26.22 -1.40
C GLY A 202 -7.29 27.47 -0.65
N GLY A 203 -8.59 27.64 -0.46
CA GLY A 203 -9.14 28.76 0.27
C GLY A 203 -10.62 28.98 -0.02
N PRO A 204 -11.23 30.03 0.55
CA PRO A 204 -12.64 30.33 0.35
C PRO A 204 -12.90 30.89 -1.06
N ILE A 205 -14.00 30.45 -1.69
CA ILE A 205 -14.59 31.05 -2.87
C ILE A 205 -15.73 32.01 -2.45
N ALA A 206 -16.45 31.59 -1.41
CA ALA A 206 -17.53 32.36 -0.76
C ALA A 206 -17.62 31.93 0.71
N ASP A 207 -18.43 32.63 1.51
CA ASP A 207 -18.58 32.36 2.97
C ASP A 207 -18.95 30.90 3.28
N THR A 208 -19.59 30.19 2.34
CA THR A 208 -20.04 28.81 2.51
C THR A 208 -19.37 27.83 1.52
N LEU A 209 -18.38 28.26 0.75
CA LEU A 209 -17.76 27.44 -0.28
C LEU A 209 -16.26 27.64 -0.31
N SER A 210 -15.50 26.57 -0.07
CA SER A 210 -14.05 26.54 -0.16
C SER A 210 -13.60 25.53 -1.22
N PHE A 211 -12.40 25.76 -1.78
CA PHE A 211 -11.79 24.87 -2.76
C PHE A 211 -10.39 24.46 -2.34
N ARG A 212 -9.92 23.35 -2.93
CA ARG A 212 -8.51 22.97 -2.93
C ARG A 212 -8.15 22.30 -4.24
N LEU A 213 -7.05 22.76 -4.85
CA LEU A 213 -6.45 22.17 -6.05
C LEU A 213 -5.06 21.69 -5.67
N SER A 214 -4.71 20.47 -6.04
CA SER A 214 -3.39 19.91 -5.83
C SER A 214 -2.95 19.08 -7.03
N ALA A 215 -1.63 19.06 -7.28
CA ALA A 215 -1.04 18.28 -8.36
C ALA A 215 0.37 17.81 -7.99
N LYS A 216 0.76 16.65 -8.52
CA LYS A 216 2.12 16.12 -8.46
C LYS A 216 2.54 15.56 -9.81
N ALA A 217 3.76 15.86 -10.22
CA ALA A 217 4.40 15.28 -11.40
C ALA A 217 5.77 14.74 -11.02
N THR A 218 6.12 13.57 -11.56
CA THR A 218 7.41 12.91 -11.36
C THR A 218 7.93 12.45 -12.72
N GLU A 219 9.11 12.90 -13.10
CA GLU A 219 9.81 12.48 -14.32
C GLU A 219 11.22 12.01 -13.95
N GLN A 220 11.57 10.79 -14.35
CA GLN A 220 12.91 10.22 -14.23
C GLN A 220 13.30 9.68 -15.60
N THR A 221 14.46 10.07 -16.12
CA THR A 221 14.97 9.69 -17.45
C THR A 221 16.28 8.92 -17.38
N GLY A 222 16.66 8.44 -16.22
CA GLY A 222 17.84 7.60 -15.99
C GLY A 222 17.42 6.30 -15.30
N GLY A 223 17.75 5.18 -15.94
CA GLY A 223 17.55 3.85 -15.37
C GLY A 223 18.62 3.49 -14.34
N TRP A 224 18.34 2.49 -13.54
CA TRP A 224 19.31 1.92 -12.60
C TRP A 224 19.53 0.42 -12.81
N GLN A 225 18.76 -0.19 -13.70
CA GLN A 225 18.98 -1.53 -14.23
C GLN A 225 19.33 -1.43 -15.72
N THR A 226 20.09 -2.39 -16.22
CA THR A 226 20.50 -2.44 -17.62
C THR A 226 20.08 -3.78 -18.22
N ASN A 227 19.41 -3.75 -19.36
CA ASN A 227 19.21 -4.95 -20.16
C ASN A 227 20.50 -5.26 -20.94
N ALA A 228 21.15 -6.37 -20.62
CA ALA A 228 22.41 -6.77 -21.25
C ALA A 228 22.28 -7.07 -22.76
N LEU A 229 21.10 -7.49 -23.22
CA LEU A 229 20.86 -7.80 -24.64
C LEU A 229 20.78 -6.55 -25.50
N THR A 230 20.20 -5.47 -24.98
CA THR A 230 19.95 -4.24 -25.73
C THR A 230 20.91 -3.10 -25.36
N GLY A 231 21.53 -3.19 -24.18
CA GLY A 231 22.30 -2.10 -23.58
C GLY A 231 21.44 -0.92 -23.07
N GLU A 232 20.11 -1.09 -23.01
CA GLU A 232 19.19 -0.05 -22.58
C GLU A 232 19.15 0.01 -21.05
N GLU A 233 19.20 1.25 -20.51
CA GLU A 233 18.93 1.50 -19.09
C GLU A 233 17.42 1.55 -18.86
N ILE A 234 16.94 0.76 -17.90
CA ILE A 234 15.53 0.60 -17.55
C ILE A 234 15.29 1.17 -16.16
N GLY A 235 14.17 1.86 -15.99
CA GLY A 235 13.76 2.50 -14.75
C GLY A 235 13.27 3.94 -14.93
N ASP A 236 12.87 4.30 -16.15
CA ASP A 236 12.20 5.58 -16.41
C ASP A 236 10.89 5.65 -15.62
N VAL A 237 10.62 6.83 -15.03
CA VAL A 237 9.38 7.11 -14.32
C VAL A 237 8.72 8.33 -14.93
N SER A 238 7.46 8.22 -15.33
CA SER A 238 6.64 9.33 -15.81
C SER A 238 5.25 9.25 -15.19
N ARG A 239 5.01 10.04 -14.15
CA ARG A 239 3.76 10.05 -13.38
C ARG A 239 3.22 11.46 -13.24
N ALA A 240 1.92 11.61 -13.40
CA ALA A 240 1.22 12.85 -13.15
C ALA A 240 -0.12 12.58 -12.48
N SER A 241 -0.45 13.35 -11.46
CA SER A 241 -1.74 13.28 -10.77
C SER A 241 -2.22 14.69 -10.43
N ALA A 242 -3.54 14.91 -10.48
CA ALA A 242 -4.17 16.15 -10.07
C ALA A 242 -5.47 15.86 -9.33
N ARG A 243 -5.77 16.67 -8.30
CA ARG A 243 -6.98 16.57 -7.47
C ARG A 243 -7.63 17.93 -7.36
N ALA A 244 -8.95 17.95 -7.49
CA ALA A 244 -9.79 19.11 -7.21
C ALA A 244 -10.80 18.76 -6.12
N GLN A 245 -10.99 19.66 -5.18
CA GLN A 245 -11.94 19.51 -4.09
C GLN A 245 -12.78 20.78 -3.92
N LEU A 246 -14.06 20.60 -3.63
CA LEU A 246 -15.00 21.65 -3.24
C LEU A 246 -15.66 21.25 -1.93
N LEU A 247 -15.59 22.10 -0.93
CA LEU A 247 -16.28 21.95 0.35
C LEU A 247 -17.37 23.00 0.45
N TRP A 248 -18.61 22.53 0.51
CA TRP A 248 -19.79 23.38 0.65
C TRP A 248 -20.41 23.22 2.04
N THR A 249 -20.47 24.32 2.80
CA THR A 249 -20.98 24.39 4.16
C THR A 249 -22.13 25.41 4.25
N PRO A 250 -23.33 25.10 3.67
CA PRO A 250 -24.43 26.04 3.58
C PRO A 250 -25.02 26.43 4.93
N THR A 251 -24.94 25.56 5.90
CA THR A 251 -25.32 25.78 7.30
C THR A 251 -24.27 25.17 8.24
N PRO A 252 -24.25 25.55 9.55
CA PRO A 252 -23.31 24.93 10.49
C PRO A 252 -23.48 23.41 10.65
N GLU A 253 -24.67 22.89 10.36
CA GLU A 253 -25.01 21.47 10.52
C GLU A 253 -24.68 20.63 9.29
N LEU A 254 -24.44 21.24 8.11
CA LEU A 254 -24.22 20.51 6.85
C LEU A 254 -22.89 20.87 6.23
N ASP A 255 -22.04 19.87 6.02
CA ASP A 255 -20.90 19.95 5.12
C ASP A 255 -20.99 18.91 4.00
N VAL A 256 -20.62 19.30 2.78
CA VAL A 256 -20.56 18.44 1.60
C VAL A 256 -19.23 18.63 0.89
N LEU A 257 -18.43 17.57 0.84
CA LEU A 257 -17.16 17.54 0.13
C LEU A 257 -17.32 16.77 -1.19
N LEU A 258 -17.06 17.45 -2.30
CA LEU A 258 -16.90 16.82 -3.61
C LEU A 258 -15.42 16.81 -3.97
N LYS A 259 -14.86 15.64 -4.31
CA LYS A 259 -13.47 15.42 -4.69
C LYS A 259 -13.40 14.66 -6.00
N GLY A 260 -12.53 15.08 -6.92
CA GLY A 260 -12.17 14.33 -8.11
C GLY A 260 -10.67 14.27 -8.26
N THR A 261 -10.12 13.09 -8.57
CA THR A 261 -8.70 12.87 -8.85
C THR A 261 -8.52 12.26 -10.23
N ILE A 262 -7.49 12.68 -10.95
CA ILE A 262 -7.03 12.05 -12.18
C ILE A 262 -5.55 11.68 -12.00
N SER A 263 -5.15 10.52 -12.52
CA SER A 263 -3.76 10.04 -12.42
C SER A 263 -3.36 9.31 -13.69
N LYS A 264 -2.09 9.49 -14.07
CA LYS A 264 -1.46 8.81 -15.20
C LYS A 264 -0.09 8.30 -14.78
N ASP A 265 0.24 7.06 -15.18
CA ASP A 265 1.55 6.44 -14.98
C ASP A 265 1.99 5.78 -16.28
N ASN A 266 3.12 6.21 -16.83
CA ASN A 266 3.75 5.65 -18.03
C ASN A 266 5.20 5.23 -17.71
N SER A 267 5.42 4.62 -16.57
CA SER A 267 6.73 4.24 -16.06
C SER A 267 7.18 2.87 -16.56
N ASP A 268 8.47 2.64 -16.56
CA ASP A 268 9.03 1.33 -16.77
C ASP A 268 8.77 0.42 -15.57
N GLN A 269 8.61 -0.87 -15.82
CA GLN A 269 8.66 -1.91 -14.79
C GLN A 269 10.13 -2.27 -14.50
N GLN A 270 10.38 -2.77 -13.31
CA GLN A 270 11.70 -3.29 -12.95
C GLN A 270 12.01 -4.55 -13.73
N LEU A 271 13.26 -4.71 -14.17
CA LEU A 271 13.76 -5.96 -14.69
C LEU A 271 13.82 -7.00 -13.58
N ARG A 272 13.59 -8.24 -13.95
CA ARG A 272 13.68 -9.40 -13.07
C ARG A 272 15.05 -10.05 -13.20
N GLU A 273 15.64 -10.41 -12.06
CA GLU A 273 16.83 -11.25 -12.02
C GLU A 273 16.40 -12.71 -12.15
N HIS A 274 16.93 -13.41 -13.12
CA HIS A 274 16.73 -14.84 -13.32
C HIS A 274 17.39 -15.66 -12.20
N VAL A 275 16.73 -16.73 -11.73
CA VAL A 275 17.26 -17.64 -10.72
C VAL A 275 17.07 -19.08 -11.16
N GLY A 276 18.14 -19.68 -11.65
CA GLY A 276 18.20 -21.12 -11.95
C GLY A 276 18.34 -21.97 -10.70
N TYR A 277 17.90 -23.22 -10.77
CA TYR A 277 17.98 -24.17 -9.66
C TYR A 277 18.30 -25.62 -10.04
N TYR A 278 18.47 -25.91 -11.32
CA TYR A 278 18.89 -27.22 -11.78
C TYR A 278 20.42 -27.28 -12.07
N ALA A 279 20.97 -28.47 -11.97
CA ALA A 279 22.38 -28.72 -12.37
C ALA A 279 22.56 -28.78 -13.88
N GLY A 280 21.51 -29.01 -14.67
CA GLY A 280 21.50 -29.05 -16.11
C GLY A 280 20.10 -28.99 -16.71
N ALA A 281 20.02 -28.76 -18.02
CA ALA A 281 18.77 -28.65 -18.76
C ALA A 281 17.85 -29.86 -18.56
N PHE A 282 16.54 -29.60 -18.63
CA PHE A 282 15.47 -30.58 -18.43
C PHE A 282 15.56 -31.33 -17.09
N GLY A 283 16.11 -30.64 -16.05
CA GLY A 283 16.29 -31.22 -14.72
C GLY A 283 17.44 -32.23 -14.63
N ALA A 284 18.32 -32.31 -15.64
CA ALA A 284 19.44 -33.21 -15.64
C ALA A 284 20.38 -32.95 -14.45
N GLY A 285 20.80 -34.03 -13.76
CA GLY A 285 21.63 -33.91 -12.55
C GLY A 285 20.88 -33.48 -11.27
N GLY A 286 19.58 -33.25 -11.36
CA GLY A 286 18.74 -32.78 -10.24
C GLY A 286 18.99 -31.34 -9.87
N PHE A 287 18.70 -30.98 -8.62
CA PHE A 287 18.90 -29.60 -8.11
C PHE A 287 20.37 -29.30 -7.89
N CYS A 288 20.77 -28.08 -8.26
CA CYS A 288 22.15 -27.66 -8.12
C CYS A 288 22.50 -27.32 -6.66
N ALA A 289 23.72 -27.69 -6.22
CA ALA A 289 24.14 -27.52 -4.83
C ALA A 289 24.17 -26.05 -4.33
N PRO A 290 24.62 -25.05 -5.12
CA PRO A 290 24.51 -23.65 -4.72
C PRO A 290 23.07 -23.21 -4.46
N ALA A 291 22.11 -23.55 -5.33
CA ALA A 291 20.70 -23.21 -5.14
C ALA A 291 20.13 -23.85 -3.87
N LEU A 292 20.41 -25.12 -3.61
CA LEU A 292 20.01 -25.80 -2.37
C LEU A 292 20.56 -25.12 -1.11
N ALA A 293 21.75 -24.50 -1.21
CA ALA A 293 22.37 -23.75 -0.12
C ALA A 293 21.93 -22.28 -0.05
N GLY A 294 21.01 -21.84 -0.91
CA GLY A 294 20.56 -20.43 -0.98
C GLY A 294 21.62 -19.46 -1.52
N ARG A 295 22.66 -19.98 -2.20
CA ARG A 295 23.76 -19.21 -2.78
C ARG A 295 23.44 -18.97 -4.25
N ARG A 296 22.91 -17.80 -4.56
CA ARG A 296 22.44 -17.44 -5.90
C ARG A 296 23.56 -17.15 -6.88
N ASP A 297 24.70 -16.69 -6.39
CA ASP A 297 25.80 -16.15 -7.18
C ASP A 297 26.96 -17.13 -7.33
N GLU A 298 26.80 -18.40 -6.92
CA GLU A 298 27.84 -19.41 -6.98
C GLU A 298 27.53 -20.51 -7.99
N GLY A 299 28.18 -20.46 -9.14
CA GLY A 299 28.16 -21.50 -10.15
C GLY A 299 26.95 -21.49 -11.08
N PRO A 300 26.99 -22.18 -12.19
CA PRO A 300 25.95 -22.20 -13.21
C PRO A 300 24.81 -23.12 -12.78
N CYS A 301 23.92 -22.63 -11.89
CA CYS A 301 22.59 -23.21 -11.76
C CYS A 301 21.76 -22.71 -12.92
N VAL A 302 21.14 -23.64 -13.67
CA VAL A 302 20.31 -23.34 -14.83
C VAL A 302 18.83 -23.51 -14.49
N ASP A 303 17.96 -22.93 -15.30
CA ASP A 303 16.55 -23.24 -15.27
C ASP A 303 16.23 -24.61 -15.92
N PHE A 304 14.94 -24.86 -16.16
CA PHE A 304 14.50 -26.11 -16.77
C PHE A 304 15.01 -26.27 -18.23
N LEU A 305 15.10 -25.20 -19.02
CA LEU A 305 15.56 -25.22 -20.39
C LEU A 305 17.09 -25.23 -20.51
N GLY A 306 17.79 -24.97 -19.41
CA GLY A 306 19.27 -24.97 -19.38
C GLY A 306 19.87 -23.57 -19.51
N TYR A 307 19.06 -22.52 -19.42
CA TYR A 307 19.53 -21.15 -19.42
C TYR A 307 20.03 -20.72 -18.04
N PHE A 308 21.01 -19.83 -18.00
CA PHE A 308 21.43 -19.05 -16.86
C PHE A 308 21.85 -17.66 -17.33
N ASP A 309 21.61 -16.64 -16.52
CA ASP A 309 22.06 -15.29 -16.80
C ASP A 309 23.59 -15.20 -16.59
N PRO A 310 24.38 -14.88 -17.64
CA PRO A 310 25.84 -14.83 -17.55
C PRO A 310 26.36 -13.52 -16.91
N THR A 311 25.49 -12.57 -16.57
CA THR A 311 25.90 -11.28 -16.05
C THR A 311 26.37 -11.37 -14.59
N GLU A 312 27.49 -10.71 -14.26
CA GLU A 312 28.04 -10.69 -12.89
C GLU A 312 27.36 -9.63 -12.01
N ASP A 313 26.88 -8.55 -12.62
CA ASP A 313 26.18 -7.47 -11.91
C ASP A 313 24.68 -7.72 -11.89
N ARG A 314 24.15 -7.94 -10.70
CA ARG A 314 22.72 -8.22 -10.49
C ARG A 314 21.76 -7.13 -10.95
N ARG A 315 22.25 -5.91 -11.26
CA ARG A 315 21.48 -4.83 -11.87
C ARG A 315 21.53 -4.83 -13.39
N THR A 316 22.45 -5.60 -13.95
CA THR A 316 22.55 -5.87 -15.38
C THR A 316 22.06 -7.30 -15.61
N VAL A 317 20.99 -7.47 -16.38
CA VAL A 317 20.34 -8.75 -16.61
C VAL A 317 20.02 -8.91 -18.08
N GLU A 318 20.05 -10.14 -18.60
CA GLU A 318 19.50 -10.43 -19.92
C GLU A 318 17.98 -10.53 -19.83
N ASN A 319 17.27 -9.89 -20.76
CA ASN A 319 15.81 -9.84 -20.70
C ASN A 319 15.23 -9.68 -22.11
N SER A 320 14.36 -10.60 -22.52
CA SER A 320 13.81 -10.66 -23.89
C SER A 320 12.83 -9.52 -24.18
N ALA A 321 11.91 -9.25 -23.21
CA ALA A 321 10.93 -8.16 -23.19
C ALA A 321 10.23 -7.85 -24.52
N ILE A 322 9.73 -8.88 -25.21
CA ILE A 322 9.07 -8.70 -26.53
C ILE A 322 7.84 -7.80 -26.48
N TYR A 323 7.20 -7.65 -25.31
CA TYR A 323 6.08 -6.73 -25.08
C TYR A 323 6.52 -5.37 -24.50
N GLY A 324 7.85 -5.14 -24.36
CA GLY A 324 8.43 -3.96 -23.74
C GLY A 324 8.32 -3.97 -22.21
N TYR A 325 8.87 -2.94 -21.57
CA TYR A 325 8.92 -2.81 -20.12
C TYR A 325 7.88 -1.82 -19.56
N ARG A 326 7.17 -1.08 -20.41
CA ARG A 326 6.30 0.00 -19.95
C ARG A 326 4.97 -0.51 -19.44
N SER A 327 4.57 0.07 -18.33
CA SER A 327 3.20 0.05 -17.85
C SER A 327 2.57 1.40 -18.15
N ASN A 328 1.44 1.37 -18.86
CA ASN A 328 0.64 2.55 -19.15
C ASN A 328 -0.66 2.41 -18.36
N ALA A 329 -0.84 3.25 -17.35
CA ALA A 329 -2.01 3.25 -16.50
C ALA A 329 -2.65 4.63 -16.44
N ASP A 330 -3.96 4.68 -16.62
CA ASP A 330 -4.80 5.86 -16.46
C ASP A 330 -5.85 5.57 -15.38
N ALA A 331 -6.06 6.50 -14.44
CA ALA A 331 -7.08 6.36 -13.41
C ALA A 331 -7.79 7.69 -13.16
N TRP A 332 -9.05 7.59 -12.73
CA TRP A 332 -9.76 8.71 -12.14
C TRP A 332 -10.73 8.23 -11.07
N ASP A 333 -10.94 9.07 -10.07
CA ASP A 333 -11.91 8.83 -9.02
C ASP A 333 -12.79 10.05 -8.78
N LEU A 334 -13.99 9.77 -8.29
CA LEU A 334 -14.93 10.76 -7.79
C LEU A 334 -15.42 10.32 -6.42
N THR A 335 -15.32 11.22 -5.43
CA THR A 335 -15.80 11.00 -4.07
C THR A 335 -16.74 12.13 -3.66
N LEU A 336 -17.89 11.76 -3.07
CA LEU A 336 -18.82 12.69 -2.45
C LEU A 336 -19.05 12.29 -1.00
N ILE A 337 -18.73 13.18 -0.07
CA ILE A 337 -18.94 12.96 1.37
C ILE A 337 -19.88 14.07 1.87
N GLY A 338 -20.98 13.69 2.48
CA GLY A 338 -21.90 14.61 3.12
C GLY A 338 -22.06 14.25 4.60
N ASN A 339 -21.93 15.24 5.47
CA ASN A 339 -22.18 15.10 6.90
C ASN A 339 -23.30 16.06 7.32
N TYR A 340 -24.28 15.53 8.04
CA TYR A 340 -25.39 16.33 8.58
C TYR A 340 -25.57 16.09 10.07
N ASP A 341 -25.35 17.13 10.86
CA ASP A 341 -25.56 17.11 12.32
C ASP A 341 -27.04 17.18 12.64
N LEU A 342 -27.54 16.14 13.32
CA LEU A 342 -28.93 16.01 13.79
C LEU A 342 -29.13 16.52 15.22
N GLY A 343 -28.08 17.10 15.86
CA GLY A 343 -28.13 17.60 17.24
C GLY A 343 -27.99 16.52 18.32
N GLY A 344 -27.59 15.33 17.98
CA GLY A 344 -27.35 14.19 18.91
C GLY A 344 -26.72 12.99 18.19
N ALA A 345 -26.62 13.10 16.87
CA ALA A 345 -25.93 12.16 16.00
C ALA A 345 -25.62 12.84 14.66
N THR A 346 -24.58 12.40 14.00
CA THR A 346 -24.22 12.84 12.64
C THR A 346 -24.59 11.76 11.63
N LEU A 347 -25.36 12.14 10.60
CA LEU A 347 -25.60 11.34 9.42
C LEU A 347 -24.47 11.60 8.43
N THR A 348 -23.72 10.55 8.08
CA THR A 348 -22.67 10.61 7.06
C THR A 348 -23.06 9.75 5.86
N SER A 349 -22.90 10.30 4.65
CA SER A 349 -23.02 9.57 3.39
C SER A 349 -21.69 9.67 2.64
N VAL A 350 -21.13 8.53 2.24
CA VAL A 350 -19.89 8.44 1.47
C VAL A 350 -20.19 7.68 0.17
N THR A 351 -20.07 8.38 -0.95
CA THR A 351 -20.19 7.80 -2.30
C THR A 351 -18.85 7.84 -2.99
N GLY A 352 -18.39 6.73 -3.53
CA GLY A 352 -17.16 6.62 -4.29
C GLY A 352 -17.37 5.96 -5.65
N TYR A 353 -16.67 6.46 -6.66
CA TYR A 353 -16.55 5.80 -7.96
C TYR A 353 -15.09 5.85 -8.40
N ASN A 354 -14.53 4.69 -8.79
CA ASN A 354 -13.15 4.56 -9.28
C ASN A 354 -13.16 3.94 -10.68
N SER A 355 -12.25 4.43 -11.52
CA SER A 355 -11.98 3.90 -12.86
C SER A 355 -10.46 3.78 -13.03
N PHE A 356 -10.00 2.61 -13.45
CA PHE A 356 -8.61 2.31 -13.68
C PHE A 356 -8.46 1.48 -14.95
N ASP A 357 -7.57 1.87 -15.85
CA ASP A 357 -7.21 1.15 -17.06
C ASP A 357 -5.69 1.02 -17.14
N ARG A 358 -5.19 -0.20 -17.42
CA ARG A 358 -3.75 -0.45 -17.52
C ARG A 358 -3.44 -1.41 -18.67
N VAL A 359 -2.33 -1.14 -19.36
CA VAL A 359 -1.65 -2.10 -20.25
C VAL A 359 -0.17 -2.13 -19.87
N ALA A 360 0.34 -3.33 -19.57
CA ALA A 360 1.72 -3.51 -19.12
C ALA A 360 2.38 -4.70 -19.82
N GLY A 361 3.58 -4.50 -20.35
CA GLY A 361 4.45 -5.59 -20.81
C GLY A 361 5.36 -6.04 -19.69
N ASP A 362 5.66 -7.33 -19.59
CA ASP A 362 6.46 -7.92 -18.52
C ASP A 362 7.21 -9.15 -19.06
N ASP A 363 8.51 -9.16 -18.92
CA ASP A 363 9.30 -10.38 -19.05
C ASP A 363 9.18 -11.15 -17.74
N SER A 364 8.33 -12.17 -17.74
CA SER A 364 7.94 -12.86 -16.52
C SER A 364 8.89 -14.03 -16.17
N ASP A 365 9.96 -14.25 -16.95
CA ASP A 365 10.98 -15.27 -16.68
C ASP A 365 12.37 -14.69 -16.34
N GLY A 366 12.65 -13.45 -16.74
CA GLY A 366 13.92 -12.76 -16.47
C GLY A 366 15.08 -13.35 -17.28
N ALA A 367 14.82 -13.83 -18.49
CA ALA A 367 15.78 -14.52 -19.35
C ALA A 367 15.93 -13.86 -20.73
N ALA A 368 17.00 -14.23 -21.44
CA ALA A 368 17.16 -13.88 -22.86
C ALA A 368 16.20 -14.64 -23.78
N LEU A 369 15.69 -15.76 -23.30
CA LEU A 369 14.72 -16.60 -23.99
C LEU A 369 13.31 -16.10 -23.77
N ILE A 370 12.40 -16.35 -24.70
CA ILE A 370 10.98 -16.06 -24.55
C ILE A 370 10.30 -17.29 -23.92
N GLU A 371 10.54 -17.49 -22.62
CA GLU A 371 9.96 -18.62 -21.87
C GLU A 371 8.60 -18.28 -21.29
N LEU A 372 8.42 -17.03 -20.83
CA LEU A 372 7.15 -16.52 -20.29
C LEU A 372 7.13 -15.00 -20.35
N ASP A 373 7.06 -14.43 -21.53
CA ASP A 373 6.76 -13.01 -21.70
C ASP A 373 5.27 -12.76 -21.64
N SER A 374 4.85 -11.74 -20.92
CA SER A 374 3.44 -11.46 -20.68
C SER A 374 3.07 -10.02 -21.02
N ARG A 375 1.85 -9.85 -21.55
CA ARG A 375 1.20 -8.55 -21.67
C ARG A 375 -0.10 -8.60 -20.91
N PHE A 376 -0.21 -7.74 -19.91
CA PHE A 376 -1.39 -7.63 -19.05
C PHE A 376 -2.25 -6.44 -19.47
N THR A 377 -3.55 -6.64 -19.44
CA THR A 377 -4.55 -5.58 -19.60
C THR A 377 -5.53 -5.70 -18.44
N ASP A 378 -5.74 -4.60 -17.70
CA ASP A 378 -6.72 -4.53 -16.63
C ASP A 378 -7.61 -3.30 -16.84
N LYS A 379 -8.93 -3.49 -16.80
CA LYS A 379 -9.91 -2.43 -16.74
C LYS A 379 -10.76 -2.64 -15.50
N ILE A 380 -10.68 -1.73 -14.56
CA ILE A 380 -11.35 -1.84 -13.28
C ILE A 380 -12.33 -0.68 -13.12
N ARG A 381 -13.54 -1.00 -12.68
CA ARG A 381 -14.59 -0.05 -12.31
C ARG A 381 -15.11 -0.45 -10.93
N SER A 382 -15.27 0.53 -10.06
CA SER A 382 -15.77 0.29 -8.71
C SER A 382 -16.72 1.41 -8.29
N PHE A 383 -17.83 1.05 -7.67
CA PHE A 383 -18.78 1.96 -7.04
C PHE A 383 -19.01 1.54 -5.60
N THR A 384 -19.00 2.51 -4.68
CA THR A 384 -19.29 2.27 -3.26
C THR A 384 -20.25 3.32 -2.72
N GLN A 385 -21.15 2.88 -1.82
CA GLN A 385 -22.03 3.74 -1.06
C GLN A 385 -22.06 3.28 0.39
N GLU A 386 -21.70 4.16 1.31
CA GLU A 386 -21.90 3.96 2.74
C GLU A 386 -22.85 5.05 3.26
N VAL A 387 -23.81 4.67 4.09
CA VAL A 387 -24.65 5.60 4.86
C VAL A 387 -24.57 5.17 6.31
N ARG A 388 -24.13 6.06 7.19
CA ARG A 388 -23.98 5.76 8.61
C ARG A 388 -24.50 6.88 9.51
N LEU A 389 -24.95 6.49 10.70
CA LEU A 389 -25.25 7.37 11.80
C LEU A 389 -24.22 7.15 12.90
N THR A 390 -23.66 8.22 13.41
CA THR A 390 -22.67 8.23 14.49
C THR A 390 -23.18 9.10 15.62
N SER A 391 -23.32 8.56 16.84
CA SER A 391 -23.77 9.34 18.00
C SER A 391 -22.74 10.38 18.41
N ASP A 392 -23.17 11.43 19.08
CA ASP A 392 -22.28 12.36 19.79
C ASP A 392 -21.59 11.66 20.97
N ASN A 393 -20.43 12.21 21.39
CA ASN A 393 -19.68 11.72 22.55
C ASN A 393 -20.23 12.24 23.91
N ASN A 394 -21.40 12.85 23.92
CA ASN A 394 -21.99 13.50 25.12
C ASN A 394 -22.78 12.53 26.03
N SER A 395 -22.81 11.24 25.70
CA SER A 395 -23.55 10.19 26.40
C SER A 395 -22.60 9.07 26.85
N PRO A 396 -22.93 8.36 27.96
CA PRO A 396 -22.19 7.12 28.31
C PRO A 396 -22.21 6.06 27.24
N LEU A 397 -23.17 6.11 26.31
CA LEU A 397 -23.28 5.21 25.17
C LEU A 397 -22.89 5.99 23.89
N SER A 398 -21.78 5.66 23.29
CA SER A 398 -21.40 6.05 21.95
C SER A 398 -21.60 4.89 20.97
N TRP A 399 -22.12 5.19 19.79
CA TRP A 399 -22.41 4.14 18.80
C TRP A 399 -22.26 4.68 17.37
N VAL A 400 -21.99 3.74 16.45
CA VAL A 400 -22.07 3.96 15.01
C VAL A 400 -22.84 2.79 14.40
N GLY A 401 -23.69 3.07 13.45
CA GLY A 401 -24.41 2.04 12.69
C GLY A 401 -24.63 2.47 11.24
N GLY A 402 -24.56 1.55 10.31
CA GLY A 402 -24.66 1.91 8.92
C GLY A 402 -24.95 0.75 7.97
N LEU A 403 -25.19 1.15 6.72
CA LEU A 403 -25.39 0.27 5.57
C LEU A 403 -24.29 0.55 4.55
N PHE A 404 -23.82 -0.49 3.90
CA PHE A 404 -22.79 -0.42 2.87
C PHE A 404 -23.20 -1.23 1.65
N TYR A 405 -22.92 -0.67 0.48
CA TYR A 405 -23.03 -1.33 -0.81
C TYR A 405 -21.76 -1.10 -1.61
N SER A 406 -21.28 -2.13 -2.30
CA SER A 406 -20.26 -1.99 -3.35
C SER A 406 -20.59 -2.85 -4.56
N TRP A 407 -20.18 -2.34 -5.72
CA TRP A 407 -20.10 -3.06 -6.98
C TRP A 407 -18.72 -2.83 -7.58
N ASP A 408 -18.04 -3.93 -7.93
CA ASP A 408 -16.71 -3.91 -8.53
C ASP A 408 -16.71 -4.79 -9.78
N GLU A 409 -16.05 -4.33 -10.85
CA GLU A 409 -15.82 -5.11 -12.07
C GLU A 409 -14.35 -5.01 -12.46
N ILE A 410 -13.75 -6.13 -12.81
CA ILE A 410 -12.45 -6.22 -13.47
C ILE A 410 -12.60 -7.02 -14.77
N ASP A 411 -12.30 -6.36 -15.92
CA ASP A 411 -12.14 -6.96 -17.25
C ASP A 411 -10.63 -7.08 -17.49
N GLY A 412 -10.10 -8.30 -17.36
CA GLY A 412 -8.69 -8.61 -17.42
C GLY A 412 -8.32 -9.49 -18.61
N ALA A 413 -7.16 -9.24 -19.19
CA ALA A 413 -6.59 -10.11 -20.21
C ALA A 413 -5.07 -10.27 -20.00
N THR A 414 -4.58 -11.48 -20.29
CA THR A 414 -3.14 -11.80 -20.27
C THR A 414 -2.78 -12.52 -21.58
N LEU A 415 -1.94 -11.88 -22.38
CA LEU A 415 -1.30 -12.52 -23.53
C LEU A 415 0.08 -13.01 -23.11
N GLN A 416 0.30 -14.33 -23.10
CA GLN A 416 1.56 -14.97 -22.73
C GLN A 416 2.24 -15.52 -23.96
N ALA A 417 3.53 -15.22 -24.12
CA ALA A 417 4.41 -15.81 -25.14
C ALA A 417 5.32 -16.85 -24.49
N LEU A 418 5.38 -18.02 -25.08
CA LEU A 418 6.11 -19.22 -24.70
C LEU A 418 6.91 -19.72 -25.92
N ASP A 419 7.47 -18.78 -26.71
CA ASP A 419 8.03 -19.06 -28.04
C ASP A 419 9.24 -20.00 -27.97
N ASP A 420 10.09 -19.83 -26.96
CA ASP A 420 11.30 -20.68 -26.74
C ASP A 420 11.04 -21.76 -25.67
N HIS A 421 9.87 -21.75 -25.02
CA HIS A 421 9.50 -22.80 -24.08
C HIS A 421 9.17 -24.12 -24.79
N ILE A 422 9.14 -25.24 -24.05
CA ILE A 422 8.78 -26.56 -24.60
C ILE A 422 7.40 -26.56 -25.27
N PHE A 423 6.51 -25.65 -24.88
CA PHE A 423 5.16 -25.56 -25.47
C PHE A 423 5.13 -24.89 -26.84
N ARG A 424 6.07 -23.99 -27.15
CA ARG A 424 6.20 -23.28 -28.41
C ARG A 424 4.90 -22.67 -28.90
N THR A 425 4.31 -21.81 -28.09
CA THR A 425 3.02 -21.21 -28.39
C THR A 425 2.84 -19.84 -27.74
N ARG A 426 1.68 -19.22 -27.99
CA ARG A 426 1.18 -18.03 -27.28
C ARG A 426 -0.25 -18.27 -26.83
N VAL A 427 -0.58 -17.81 -25.63
CA VAL A 427 -1.88 -18.03 -25.03
C VAL A 427 -2.54 -16.69 -24.71
N ASP A 428 -3.77 -16.49 -25.13
CA ASP A 428 -4.62 -15.33 -24.78
C ASP A 428 -5.66 -15.79 -23.77
N THR A 429 -5.52 -15.33 -22.53
CA THR A 429 -6.45 -15.60 -21.42
C THR A 429 -7.20 -14.33 -21.09
N ARG A 430 -8.54 -14.39 -21.03
CA ARG A 430 -9.43 -13.28 -20.73
C ARG A 430 -10.41 -13.67 -19.64
N PHE A 431 -10.75 -12.72 -18.78
CA PHE A 431 -11.75 -12.92 -17.76
C PHE A 431 -12.49 -11.61 -17.47
N ILE A 432 -13.73 -11.76 -17.00
CA ILE A 432 -14.49 -10.68 -16.38
C ILE A 432 -14.93 -11.21 -15.02
N GLN A 433 -14.61 -10.47 -13.97
CA GLN A 433 -15.09 -10.76 -12.63
C GLN A 433 -15.89 -9.57 -12.12
N THR A 434 -17.14 -9.81 -11.76
CA THR A 434 -18.00 -8.83 -11.08
C THR A 434 -18.16 -9.21 -9.62
N THR A 435 -18.24 -8.23 -8.72
CA THR A 435 -18.50 -8.47 -7.31
C THR A 435 -19.55 -7.48 -6.82
N GLU A 436 -20.64 -7.96 -6.25
CA GLU A 436 -21.62 -7.16 -5.52
C GLU A 436 -21.59 -7.51 -4.04
N SER A 437 -21.60 -6.50 -3.18
CA SER A 437 -21.55 -6.71 -1.73
C SER A 437 -22.52 -5.77 -1.02
N TYR A 438 -23.30 -6.32 -0.12
CA TYR A 438 -24.25 -5.63 0.74
C TYR A 438 -23.89 -5.91 2.20
N ALA A 439 -23.86 -4.87 3.03
CA ALA A 439 -23.61 -5.08 4.45
C ALA A 439 -24.42 -4.13 5.34
N ALA A 440 -24.74 -4.66 6.55
CA ALA A 440 -25.22 -3.85 7.65
C ALA A 440 -24.28 -4.03 8.84
N PHE A 441 -23.94 -2.93 9.51
CA PHE A 441 -22.98 -2.95 10.60
C PHE A 441 -23.39 -2.01 11.74
N GLY A 442 -22.88 -2.32 12.93
CA GLY A 442 -23.02 -1.46 14.08
C GLY A 442 -21.96 -1.76 15.13
N GLN A 443 -21.52 -0.74 15.83
CA GLN A 443 -20.62 -0.83 16.97
C GLN A 443 -21.10 0.14 18.05
N ALA A 444 -21.07 -0.32 19.30
CA ALA A 444 -21.40 0.53 20.45
C ALA A 444 -20.33 0.37 21.52
N THR A 445 -19.99 1.49 22.15
CA THR A 445 -19.10 1.56 23.31
C THR A 445 -19.87 2.17 24.47
N TYR A 446 -19.94 1.43 25.57
CA TYR A 446 -20.65 1.84 26.78
C TYR A 446 -19.68 2.12 27.93
N SER A 447 -19.67 3.32 28.45
CA SER A 447 -18.90 3.74 29.62
C SER A 447 -19.57 3.25 30.88
N LEU A 448 -19.09 2.13 31.45
CA LEU A 448 -19.54 1.59 32.73
C LEU A 448 -19.20 2.54 33.87
N THR A 449 -18.04 3.19 33.77
CA THR A 449 -17.56 4.25 34.64
C THR A 449 -16.85 5.28 33.78
N GLU A 450 -16.39 6.40 34.33
CA GLU A 450 -15.55 7.35 33.62
C GLU A 450 -14.24 6.73 33.08
N ALA A 451 -13.76 5.65 33.70
CA ALA A 451 -12.50 5.01 33.37
C ALA A 451 -12.66 3.66 32.64
N LEU A 452 -13.83 3.03 32.71
CA LEU A 452 -14.01 1.66 32.15
C LEU A 452 -15.08 1.64 31.08
N ARG A 453 -14.69 1.22 29.87
CA ARG A 453 -15.58 1.16 28.70
C ARG A 453 -15.62 -0.28 28.15
N LEU A 454 -16.79 -0.66 27.65
CA LEU A 454 -17.02 -1.91 26.93
C LEU A 454 -17.45 -1.61 25.51
N THR A 455 -16.81 -2.23 24.53
CA THR A 455 -17.15 -2.11 23.11
C THR A 455 -17.69 -3.44 22.59
N ALA A 456 -18.76 -3.38 21.80
CA ALA A 456 -19.26 -4.52 21.02
C ALA A 456 -19.67 -4.04 19.64
N GLY A 457 -19.28 -4.80 18.61
CA GLY A 457 -19.62 -4.49 17.22
C GLY A 457 -19.89 -5.75 16.42
N LEU A 458 -20.75 -5.63 15.40
CA LEU A 458 -21.14 -6.70 14.51
C LEU A 458 -21.37 -6.17 13.10
N ARG A 459 -21.00 -6.96 12.10
CA ARG A 459 -21.28 -6.72 10.68
C ARG A 459 -21.70 -8.01 10.00
N TYR A 460 -22.81 -7.96 9.29
CA TYR A 460 -23.21 -9.00 8.35
C TYR A 460 -22.93 -8.49 6.94
N THR A 461 -22.32 -9.35 6.13
CA THR A 461 -22.00 -9.06 4.73
C THR A 461 -22.48 -10.21 3.85
N HIS A 462 -23.25 -9.90 2.81
CA HIS A 462 -23.60 -10.80 1.72
C HIS A 462 -22.85 -10.37 0.47
N GLU A 463 -22.18 -11.30 -0.21
CA GLU A 463 -21.41 -11.05 -1.40
C GLU A 463 -21.72 -12.06 -2.49
N THR A 464 -21.87 -11.57 -3.73
CA THR A 464 -22.00 -12.40 -4.93
C THR A 464 -20.91 -12.02 -5.92
N LYS A 465 -20.25 -13.02 -6.48
CA LYS A 465 -19.12 -12.87 -7.40
C LYS A 465 -19.37 -13.66 -8.67
N GLY A 466 -19.65 -12.97 -9.77
CA GLY A 466 -19.78 -13.56 -11.11
C GLY A 466 -18.41 -13.67 -11.78
N PHE A 467 -18.17 -14.73 -12.53
CA PHE A 467 -16.93 -14.99 -13.23
C PHE A 467 -17.17 -15.52 -14.64
N VAL A 468 -16.58 -14.87 -15.64
CA VAL A 468 -16.54 -15.32 -17.03
C VAL A 468 -15.09 -15.49 -17.43
N TYR A 469 -14.74 -16.64 -18.03
CA TYR A 469 -13.36 -16.95 -18.35
C TYR A 469 -13.25 -17.64 -19.69
N ASP A 470 -12.22 -17.24 -20.45
CA ASP A 470 -11.86 -17.79 -21.76
C ASP A 470 -10.34 -17.83 -21.90
N SER A 471 -9.79 -18.97 -22.37
CA SER A 471 -8.38 -19.06 -22.68
C SER A 471 -8.19 -19.82 -24.01
N VAL A 472 -7.36 -19.25 -24.89
CA VAL A 472 -7.17 -19.76 -26.25
C VAL A 472 -5.68 -19.91 -26.53
N ASP A 473 -5.29 -21.10 -26.99
CA ASP A 473 -3.97 -21.34 -27.58
C ASP A 473 -3.97 -20.77 -29.01
N LEU A 474 -3.10 -19.80 -29.28
CA LEU A 474 -3.00 -19.14 -30.57
C LEU A 474 -2.16 -19.93 -31.56
N ASP A 475 -1.31 -20.87 -31.08
CA ASP A 475 -0.40 -21.74 -31.85
C ASP A 475 0.21 -21.06 -33.09
N PRO A 476 0.95 -19.95 -32.95
CA PRO A 476 1.44 -19.18 -34.09
C PRO A 476 2.45 -19.95 -34.95
N PHE A 477 3.00 -21.05 -34.44
CA PHE A 477 4.00 -21.87 -35.09
C PHE A 477 3.45 -23.17 -35.71
N GLY A 478 2.17 -23.53 -35.41
CA GLY A 478 1.56 -24.79 -35.85
C GLY A 478 2.22 -26.04 -35.24
N THR A 479 2.85 -25.90 -34.07
CA THR A 479 3.63 -26.93 -33.41
C THR A 479 3.46 -27.01 -31.92
N THR A 480 2.37 -26.43 -31.40
CA THR A 480 2.10 -26.41 -29.97
C THR A 480 2.05 -27.81 -29.38
N SER A 481 2.67 -27.97 -28.22
CA SER A 481 2.53 -29.15 -27.34
C SER A 481 1.73 -28.84 -26.09
N LEU A 482 1.16 -27.63 -26.01
CA LEU A 482 0.35 -27.20 -24.89
C LEU A 482 -0.96 -28.00 -24.85
N PRO A 483 -1.41 -28.50 -23.69
CA PRO A 483 -2.77 -29.00 -23.55
C PRO A 483 -3.78 -27.90 -23.91
N THR A 484 -4.91 -28.27 -24.50
CA THR A 484 -5.94 -27.31 -24.87
C THR A 484 -6.40 -26.51 -23.65
N PRO A 485 -6.27 -25.16 -23.63
CA PRO A 485 -6.76 -24.35 -22.55
C PRO A 485 -8.29 -24.41 -22.41
N VAL A 486 -8.75 -24.16 -21.20
CA VAL A 486 -10.20 -24.13 -20.88
C VAL A 486 -10.81 -22.84 -21.37
N ALA A 487 -11.98 -22.95 -22.05
CA ALA A 487 -12.71 -21.80 -22.57
C ALA A 487 -14.20 -21.91 -22.23
N GLY A 488 -14.91 -20.76 -22.27
CA GLY A 488 -16.37 -20.71 -22.17
C GLY A 488 -16.91 -20.96 -20.74
N ILE A 489 -16.15 -20.66 -19.69
CA ILE A 489 -16.61 -20.83 -18.30
C ILE A 489 -17.44 -19.62 -17.90
N VAL A 490 -18.60 -19.89 -17.30
CA VAL A 490 -19.45 -18.90 -16.63
C VAL A 490 -19.85 -19.52 -15.29
N ASP A 491 -19.50 -18.85 -14.18
CA ASP A 491 -19.75 -19.35 -12.83
C ASP A 491 -20.09 -18.20 -11.87
N GLU A 492 -20.67 -18.53 -10.72
CA GLU A 492 -21.06 -17.58 -9.69
C GLU A 492 -20.79 -18.15 -8.30
N LEU A 493 -20.10 -17.37 -7.45
CA LEU A 493 -19.87 -17.66 -6.03
C LEU A 493 -20.70 -16.70 -5.18
N SER A 494 -21.44 -17.23 -4.20
CA SER A 494 -22.17 -16.42 -3.21
C SER A 494 -21.76 -16.82 -1.80
N GLU A 495 -21.46 -15.82 -0.96
CA GLU A 495 -20.98 -16.01 0.40
C GLU A 495 -21.66 -15.08 1.39
N ASP A 496 -21.92 -15.60 2.59
CA ASP A 496 -22.42 -14.88 3.76
C ASP A 496 -21.35 -14.85 4.84
N ASN A 497 -21.06 -13.68 5.40
CA ASN A 497 -20.03 -13.52 6.41
C ASN A 497 -20.51 -12.67 7.60
N LEU A 498 -20.11 -13.11 8.79
CA LEU A 498 -20.34 -12.41 10.04
C LEU A 498 -19.01 -12.02 10.68
N SER A 499 -18.72 -10.73 10.72
CA SER A 499 -17.58 -10.14 11.42
C SER A 499 -18.02 -9.49 12.71
N GLY A 500 -17.14 -9.43 13.71
CA GLY A 500 -17.49 -8.79 14.97
C GLY A 500 -16.27 -8.45 15.80
N LYS A 501 -16.51 -7.62 16.82
CA LYS A 501 -15.52 -7.21 17.81
C LYS A 501 -16.17 -7.08 19.17
N ILE A 502 -15.45 -7.52 20.19
CA ILE A 502 -15.71 -7.17 21.59
C ILE A 502 -14.42 -6.60 22.18
N GLY A 503 -14.55 -5.60 23.05
CA GLY A 503 -13.39 -4.97 23.65
C GLY A 503 -13.71 -4.41 25.03
N ILE A 504 -12.67 -4.25 25.81
CA ILE A 504 -12.67 -3.58 27.10
C ILE A 504 -11.46 -2.65 27.14
N ASP A 505 -11.68 -1.43 27.57
CA ASP A 505 -10.64 -0.43 27.75
C ASP A 505 -10.79 0.26 29.10
N TYR A 506 -9.65 0.53 29.73
CA TYR A 506 -9.56 1.06 31.09
C TYR A 506 -8.51 2.17 31.19
N ASP A 507 -8.93 3.36 31.54
CA ASP A 507 -8.06 4.48 31.86
C ASP A 507 -7.54 4.34 33.29
N VAL A 508 -6.32 3.81 33.43
CA VAL A 508 -5.63 3.73 34.75
C VAL A 508 -5.41 5.13 35.30
N THR A 509 -5.07 6.03 34.41
CA THR A 509 -5.01 7.50 34.63
C THR A 509 -5.38 8.18 33.32
N ARG A 510 -5.54 9.50 33.30
CA ARG A 510 -5.76 10.28 32.06
C ARG A 510 -4.65 10.10 31.00
N ASN A 511 -3.50 9.57 31.38
CA ASN A 511 -2.33 9.41 30.49
C ASN A 511 -1.96 7.95 30.25
N ILE A 512 -2.75 7.00 30.77
CA ILE A 512 -2.46 5.56 30.66
C ILE A 512 -3.77 4.82 30.35
N LEU A 513 -3.93 4.38 29.13
CA LEU A 513 -5.00 3.53 28.64
C LEU A 513 -4.50 2.09 28.55
N LEU A 514 -5.23 1.14 29.14
CA LEU A 514 -5.09 -0.31 28.90
C LEU A 514 -6.29 -0.78 28.09
N TYR A 515 -6.07 -1.70 27.16
CA TYR A 515 -7.16 -2.29 26.40
C TYR A 515 -6.95 -3.76 26.11
N ALA A 516 -8.05 -4.49 25.88
CA ALA A 516 -8.05 -5.83 25.34
C ALA A 516 -9.25 -6.02 24.41
N SER A 517 -9.08 -6.79 23.34
CA SER A 517 -10.14 -7.07 22.39
C SER A 517 -10.03 -8.46 21.78
N ALA A 518 -11.20 -9.00 21.37
CA ALA A 518 -11.30 -10.12 20.48
C ALA A 518 -12.10 -9.70 19.25
N SER A 519 -11.62 -10.04 18.05
CA SER A 519 -12.25 -9.65 16.80
C SER A 519 -12.16 -10.75 15.76
N ARG A 520 -13.14 -10.79 14.86
CA ARG A 520 -13.15 -11.66 13.67
C ARG A 520 -13.25 -10.81 12.42
N GLY A 521 -12.33 -11.05 11.48
CA GLY A 521 -12.37 -10.53 10.13
C GLY A 521 -12.42 -11.64 9.10
N PHE A 522 -12.78 -11.33 7.86
CA PHE A 522 -12.79 -12.26 6.75
C PHE A 522 -12.22 -11.62 5.47
N LYS A 523 -11.75 -12.46 4.58
CA LYS A 523 -11.44 -12.11 3.20
C LYS A 523 -12.27 -13.02 2.28
N SER A 524 -12.86 -12.43 1.27
CA SER A 524 -13.76 -13.11 0.35
C SER A 524 -13.06 -14.18 -0.47
N GLY A 525 -13.79 -15.22 -0.85
CA GLY A 525 -13.42 -16.19 -1.85
C GLY A 525 -13.28 -15.58 -3.25
N GLY A 526 -12.94 -16.41 -4.24
CA GLY A 526 -12.73 -15.92 -5.60
C GLY A 526 -12.34 -16.99 -6.59
N TYR A 527 -11.79 -16.56 -7.73
CA TYR A 527 -11.44 -17.40 -8.86
C TYR A 527 -9.98 -17.21 -9.30
N LYS A 528 -9.39 -18.27 -9.84
CA LYS A 528 -8.11 -18.20 -10.53
C LYS A 528 -8.32 -17.57 -11.93
N ALA A 529 -7.57 -16.51 -12.23
CA ALA A 529 -7.63 -15.83 -13.54
C ALA A 529 -6.38 -16.10 -14.42
N ALA A 530 -5.59 -17.13 -14.09
CA ALA A 530 -4.47 -17.59 -14.90
C ALA A 530 -4.90 -18.63 -15.91
N ILE A 531 -4.02 -18.97 -16.87
CA ILE A 531 -4.23 -20.11 -17.79
C ILE A 531 -4.64 -21.36 -17.01
N ALA A 532 -5.63 -22.06 -17.52
CA ALA A 532 -6.13 -23.31 -16.97
C ALA A 532 -6.29 -24.37 -18.09
N PHE A 533 -5.94 -25.61 -17.79
CA PHE A 533 -6.03 -26.75 -18.70
C PHE A 533 -7.12 -27.74 -18.31
N ASN A 534 -7.68 -27.55 -17.12
CA ASN A 534 -8.76 -28.37 -16.61
C ASN A 534 -9.82 -27.46 -15.96
N PRO A 535 -11.12 -27.62 -16.25
CA PRO A 535 -12.19 -26.86 -15.59
C PRO A 535 -12.13 -26.91 -14.06
N GLU A 536 -11.62 -27.99 -13.46
CA GLU A 536 -11.44 -28.10 -12.01
C GLU A 536 -10.45 -27.07 -11.42
N GLU A 537 -9.55 -26.48 -12.24
CA GLU A 537 -8.65 -25.42 -11.82
C GLU A 537 -9.35 -24.05 -11.64
N LEU A 538 -10.55 -23.93 -12.20
CA LEU A 538 -11.38 -22.73 -12.18
C LEU A 538 -12.53 -22.81 -11.19
N VAL A 539 -12.61 -23.91 -10.40
CA VAL A 539 -13.54 -23.99 -9.26
C VAL A 539 -13.20 -22.89 -8.26
N PRO A 540 -14.19 -22.12 -7.77
CA PRO A 540 -13.94 -21.06 -6.82
C PRO A 540 -13.34 -21.60 -5.51
N PHE A 541 -12.43 -20.83 -4.93
CA PHE A 541 -11.98 -21.03 -3.56
C PHE A 541 -12.85 -20.21 -2.61
N GLY A 542 -13.08 -20.72 -1.39
CA GLY A 542 -13.90 -20.06 -0.37
C GLY A 542 -13.18 -18.92 0.34
N GLY A 543 -13.93 -18.17 1.14
CA GLY A 543 -13.40 -17.13 2.01
C GLY A 543 -12.47 -17.69 3.09
N GLU A 544 -11.60 -16.84 3.63
CA GLU A 544 -10.76 -17.11 4.80
C GLU A 544 -11.19 -16.24 5.97
N THR A 545 -10.94 -16.71 7.21
CA THR A 545 -11.27 -15.96 8.43
C THR A 545 -10.10 -15.88 9.39
N VAL A 546 -10.03 -14.77 10.14
CA VAL A 546 -9.05 -14.56 11.19
C VAL A 546 -9.76 -14.25 12.50
N ASP A 547 -9.52 -15.08 13.52
CA ASP A 547 -9.85 -14.80 14.91
C ASP A 547 -8.66 -14.18 15.61
N ALA A 548 -8.80 -12.95 16.07
CA ALA A 548 -7.72 -12.17 16.65
C ALA A 548 -8.01 -11.78 18.09
N PHE A 549 -6.98 -11.94 18.93
CA PHE A 549 -6.95 -11.47 20.32
C PHE A 549 -5.81 -10.48 20.47
N GLU A 550 -6.10 -9.31 21.02
CA GLU A 550 -5.11 -8.25 21.22
C GLU A 550 -5.27 -7.65 22.62
N ALA A 551 -4.15 -7.33 23.27
CA ALA A 551 -4.12 -6.53 24.48
C ALA A 551 -2.96 -5.53 24.39
N GLY A 552 -3.17 -4.31 24.91
CA GLY A 552 -2.16 -3.28 24.81
C GLY A 552 -2.28 -2.20 25.86
N ALA A 553 -1.29 -1.31 25.81
CA ALA A 553 -1.20 -0.13 26.64
C ALA A 553 -0.77 1.08 25.82
N LYS A 554 -1.43 2.22 26.02
CA LYS A 554 -1.03 3.51 25.47
C LYS A 554 -0.73 4.47 26.60
N THR A 555 0.45 5.12 26.53
CA THR A 555 0.91 5.97 27.62
C THR A 555 1.48 7.29 27.12
N THR A 556 1.15 8.36 27.81
CA THR A 556 1.71 9.70 27.59
C THR A 556 2.32 10.18 28.89
N LEU A 557 3.64 10.26 28.96
CA LEU A 557 4.41 10.52 30.18
C LEU A 557 5.19 11.83 30.09
N GLY A 558 5.60 12.37 31.27
CA GLY A 558 6.45 13.55 31.33
C GLY A 558 5.84 14.80 30.71
N GLY A 559 4.50 14.98 30.81
CA GLY A 559 3.81 16.12 30.22
C GLY A 559 3.83 16.13 28.69
N GLY A 560 3.69 14.93 28.04
CA GLY A 560 3.71 14.78 26.61
C GLY A 560 5.11 14.59 25.98
N ARG A 561 6.17 14.58 26.80
CA ARG A 561 7.56 14.40 26.28
C ARG A 561 7.87 12.97 25.86
N LEU A 562 7.15 11.98 26.39
CA LEU A 562 7.36 10.56 26.10
C LEU A 562 6.01 9.89 25.87
N VAL A 563 5.81 9.39 24.68
CA VAL A 563 4.69 8.52 24.30
C VAL A 563 5.23 7.10 24.12
N LEU A 564 4.61 6.13 24.79
CA LEU A 564 4.95 4.70 24.67
C LEU A 564 3.68 3.91 24.46
N ASN A 565 3.65 3.11 23.40
CA ASN A 565 2.55 2.22 23.09
C ASN A 565 3.06 0.79 22.96
N PHE A 566 2.31 -0.17 23.50
CA PHE A 566 2.58 -1.60 23.42
C PHE A 566 1.33 -2.33 22.99
N ALA A 567 1.48 -3.37 22.17
CA ALA A 567 0.43 -4.31 21.85
C ALA A 567 1.00 -5.72 21.79
N GLY A 568 0.30 -6.67 22.40
CA GLY A 568 0.51 -8.10 22.22
C GLY A 568 -0.68 -8.69 21.47
N PHE A 569 -0.44 -9.59 20.53
CA PHE A 569 -1.49 -10.16 19.69
C PHE A 569 -1.31 -11.64 19.48
N TYR A 570 -2.45 -12.33 19.22
CA TYR A 570 -2.54 -13.73 18.85
C TYR A 570 -3.65 -13.91 17.83
N TYR A 571 -3.34 -14.55 16.69
CA TYR A 571 -4.25 -14.78 15.57
C TYR A 571 -4.32 -16.26 15.24
N ASP A 572 -5.54 -16.77 15.11
CA ASP A 572 -5.84 -18.03 14.43
C ASP A 572 -6.42 -17.69 13.05
N TRP A 573 -5.71 -18.09 12.00
CA TRP A 573 -6.07 -17.86 10.61
C TRP A 573 -6.56 -19.18 10.00
N HIS A 574 -7.82 -19.22 9.63
CA HIS A 574 -8.50 -20.40 9.11
C HIS A 574 -8.70 -20.30 7.62
N ASP A 575 -8.49 -21.43 6.92
CA ASP A 575 -8.71 -21.58 5.49
C ASP A 575 -7.94 -20.53 4.66
N PHE A 576 -6.70 -20.16 5.08
CA PHE A 576 -5.95 -19.12 4.40
C PHE A 576 -5.74 -19.45 2.93
N GLN A 577 -5.87 -18.41 2.08
CA GLN A 577 -5.75 -18.54 0.64
C GLN A 577 -4.30 -18.38 0.21
N ALA A 578 -3.80 -19.35 -0.59
CA ALA A 578 -2.45 -19.28 -1.15
C ALA A 578 -2.35 -20.01 -2.47
N LEU A 579 -1.37 -19.61 -3.28
CA LEU A 579 -0.95 -20.35 -4.46
C LEU A 579 -0.25 -21.63 -4.00
N VAL A 580 -0.80 -22.78 -4.40
CA VAL A 580 -0.24 -24.10 -4.14
C VAL A 580 0.00 -24.84 -5.44
N THR A 581 1.02 -25.67 -5.46
CA THR A 581 1.25 -26.56 -6.60
C THR A 581 0.60 -27.91 -6.32
N GLU A 582 -0.34 -28.30 -7.17
CA GLU A 582 -1.01 -29.59 -7.12
C GLU A 582 -0.66 -30.43 -8.35
N ILE A 583 -0.67 -31.78 -8.16
CA ILE A 583 -0.54 -32.69 -9.30
C ILE A 583 -1.93 -33.07 -9.75
N ARG A 584 -2.37 -32.56 -10.89
CA ARG A 584 -3.66 -32.92 -11.50
C ARG A 584 -3.41 -33.58 -12.86
N SER A 585 -3.98 -34.75 -13.04
CA SER A 585 -3.80 -35.57 -14.27
C SER A 585 -2.31 -35.82 -14.63
N GLY A 586 -1.43 -35.88 -13.62
CA GLY A 586 0.01 -36.10 -13.82
C GLY A 586 0.80 -34.85 -14.21
N ILE A 587 0.17 -33.67 -14.20
CA ILE A 587 0.80 -32.36 -14.50
C ILE A 587 0.80 -31.53 -13.22
N ASN A 588 1.92 -30.83 -12.95
CA ASN A 588 1.98 -29.84 -11.88
C ASN A 588 1.21 -28.59 -12.34
N VAL A 589 0.12 -28.28 -11.64
CA VAL A 589 -0.66 -27.06 -11.85
C VAL A 589 -0.59 -26.15 -10.62
N ILE A 590 -0.48 -24.86 -10.86
CA ILE A 590 -0.53 -23.86 -9.81
C ILE A 590 -2.01 -23.43 -9.65
N VAL A 591 -2.57 -23.65 -8.48
CA VAL A 591 -3.94 -23.26 -8.13
C VAL A 591 -3.93 -22.31 -6.94
N LEU A 592 -4.86 -21.36 -6.93
CA LEU A 592 -5.20 -20.63 -5.72
C LEU A 592 -6.28 -21.39 -4.99
N SER A 593 -6.05 -21.75 -3.74
CA SER A 593 -6.99 -22.54 -2.94
C SER A 593 -6.91 -22.16 -1.47
N ASN A 594 -7.85 -22.66 -0.67
CA ASN A 594 -7.80 -22.60 0.78
C ASN A 594 -6.72 -23.58 1.27
N ALA A 595 -5.52 -23.07 1.49
CA ALA A 595 -4.29 -23.86 1.68
C ALA A 595 -4.16 -24.48 3.08
N GLY A 596 -5.01 -24.07 4.04
CA GLY A 596 -5.03 -24.62 5.39
C GLY A 596 -5.18 -23.57 6.48
N ASP A 597 -4.59 -23.86 7.66
CA ASP A 597 -4.66 -23.00 8.83
C ASP A 597 -3.26 -22.50 9.22
N ALA A 598 -3.22 -21.29 9.78
CA ALA A 598 -2.00 -20.70 10.28
C ALA A 598 -2.22 -19.98 11.61
N ARG A 599 -1.14 -19.79 12.35
CA ARG A 599 -1.16 -19.05 13.60
C ARG A 599 -0.07 -17.97 13.57
N VAL A 600 -0.42 -16.78 14.05
CA VAL A 600 0.52 -15.68 14.23
C VAL A 600 0.38 -15.10 15.63
N TYR A 601 1.47 -14.88 16.33
CA TYR A 601 1.47 -14.18 17.61
C TYR A 601 2.73 -13.34 17.77
N GLY A 602 2.63 -12.28 18.58
CA GLY A 602 3.76 -11.39 18.74
C GLY A 602 3.48 -10.20 19.63
N GLY A 603 4.42 -9.27 19.57
CA GLY A 603 4.35 -8.02 20.30
C GLY A 603 4.89 -6.85 19.48
N GLU A 604 4.31 -5.69 19.68
CA GLU A 604 4.69 -4.44 19.04
C GLU A 604 4.97 -3.37 20.08
N PHE A 605 5.89 -2.49 19.74
CA PHE A 605 6.30 -1.37 20.56
C PHE A 605 6.43 -0.13 19.68
N ASP A 606 5.91 1.01 20.15
CA ASP A 606 6.07 2.31 19.52
C ASP A 606 6.44 3.35 20.59
N ALA A 607 7.47 4.14 20.31
CA ALA A 607 7.97 5.17 21.22
C ALA A 607 8.25 6.48 20.47
N GLN A 608 7.81 7.59 21.07
CA GLN A 608 8.16 8.93 20.65
C GLN A 608 8.71 9.67 21.87
N TYR A 609 9.92 10.22 21.75
CA TYR A 609 10.59 10.87 22.86
C TYR A 609 11.22 12.20 22.48
N ARG A 610 10.76 13.28 23.10
CA ARG A 610 11.40 14.59 23.07
C ARG A 610 12.51 14.60 24.14
N ALA A 611 13.69 14.11 23.76
CA ALA A 611 14.84 13.99 24.67
C ALA A 611 15.31 15.36 25.18
N THR A 612 15.31 16.36 24.29
CA THR A 612 15.49 17.79 24.59
C THR A 612 14.55 18.61 23.73
N ASP A 613 14.50 19.91 23.92
CA ASP A 613 13.71 20.80 23.06
C ASP A 613 14.19 20.81 21.59
N ARG A 614 15.41 20.31 21.35
CA ARG A 614 16.02 20.22 20.01
C ARG A 614 16.21 18.80 19.46
N LEU A 615 15.99 17.77 20.29
CA LEU A 615 16.21 16.36 19.89
C LEU A 615 14.95 15.56 20.08
N GLN A 616 14.43 15.06 18.96
CA GLN A 616 13.27 14.19 18.86
C GLN A 616 13.71 12.81 18.38
N LEU A 617 13.28 11.78 19.08
CA LEU A 617 13.56 10.38 18.76
C LEU A 617 12.24 9.63 18.57
N ARG A 618 12.21 8.75 17.59
CA ARG A 618 11.13 7.78 17.39
C ARG A 618 11.73 6.41 17.22
N ALA A 619 11.03 5.41 17.73
CA ALA A 619 11.41 4.02 17.57
C ALA A 619 10.15 3.16 17.56
N SER A 620 10.06 2.26 16.60
CA SER A 620 8.99 1.28 16.54
C SER A 620 9.60 -0.10 16.25
N ALA A 621 9.05 -1.14 16.85
CA ALA A 621 9.51 -2.51 16.66
C ALA A 621 8.32 -3.48 16.64
N SER A 622 8.48 -4.57 15.91
CA SER A 622 7.56 -5.72 15.91
C SER A 622 8.37 -7.00 15.99
N LEU A 623 7.98 -7.86 16.91
CA LEU A 623 8.50 -9.22 17.07
C LEU A 623 7.33 -10.18 16.93
N MET A 624 7.41 -11.13 16.01
CA MET A 624 6.33 -12.09 15.78
C MET A 624 6.85 -13.47 15.38
N ASP A 625 6.05 -14.48 15.66
CA ASP A 625 6.22 -15.85 15.15
C ASP A 625 4.97 -16.20 14.34
N SER A 626 5.16 -16.69 13.13
CA SER A 626 4.08 -17.12 12.24
C SER A 626 4.35 -18.54 11.77
N LYS A 627 3.32 -19.40 11.81
CA LYS A 627 3.44 -20.81 11.42
C LYS A 627 2.19 -21.32 10.74
N ILE A 628 2.37 -22.08 9.67
CA ILE A 628 1.34 -22.94 9.11
C ILE A 628 1.10 -24.10 10.09
N THR A 629 -0.11 -24.18 10.63
CA THR A 629 -0.47 -25.21 11.64
C THR A 629 -1.06 -26.46 11.01
N ASN A 630 -1.71 -26.29 9.87
CA ASN A 630 -2.25 -27.35 9.04
C ASN A 630 -2.15 -26.93 7.57
N PHE A 631 -1.67 -27.81 6.70
CA PHE A 631 -1.55 -27.54 5.28
C PHE A 631 -2.35 -28.55 4.46
N ASN A 632 -3.33 -28.04 3.69
CA ASN A 632 -4.19 -28.85 2.84
C ASN A 632 -3.46 -29.14 1.53
N ASN A 633 -2.67 -30.20 1.49
CA ASN A 633 -1.93 -30.58 0.28
C ASN A 633 -2.62 -31.72 -0.46
N ALA A 634 -2.63 -31.64 -1.79
CA ALA A 634 -3.05 -32.78 -2.61
C ALA A 634 -2.04 -33.94 -2.48
N PRO A 635 -2.47 -35.21 -2.64
CA PRO A 635 -1.57 -36.35 -2.59
C PRO A 635 -0.39 -36.21 -3.55
N GLY A 636 0.83 -36.26 -3.02
CA GLY A 636 2.07 -36.09 -3.79
C GLY A 636 2.61 -34.67 -3.87
N SER A 637 1.85 -33.67 -3.40
CA SER A 637 2.33 -32.29 -3.26
C SER A 637 3.11 -32.09 -1.96
N PRO A 638 4.02 -31.09 -1.89
CA PRO A 638 4.76 -30.79 -0.67
C PRO A 638 3.84 -30.40 0.48
N ASP A 639 4.17 -30.84 1.69
CA ASP A 639 3.54 -30.40 2.94
C ASP A 639 4.37 -29.25 3.54
N PHE A 640 3.75 -28.10 3.78
CA PHE A 640 4.39 -26.93 4.37
C PHE A 640 4.00 -26.70 5.84
N THR A 641 3.35 -27.68 6.48
CA THR A 641 3.04 -27.62 7.91
C THR A 641 4.30 -27.36 8.73
N GLY A 642 4.26 -26.37 9.61
CA GLY A 642 5.38 -25.94 10.44
C GLY A 642 6.25 -24.84 9.83
N ASN A 643 6.09 -24.52 8.54
CA ASN A 643 6.80 -23.42 7.90
C ASN A 643 6.26 -22.06 8.33
N THR A 644 7.13 -21.04 8.24
CA THR A 644 6.79 -19.63 8.43
C THR A 644 5.96 -19.13 7.25
N LEU A 645 5.00 -18.25 7.50
CA LEU A 645 4.24 -17.58 6.44
C LEU A 645 5.13 -16.72 5.53
N ALA A 646 4.75 -16.61 4.27
CA ALA A 646 5.43 -15.73 3.33
C ALA A 646 5.27 -14.26 3.75
N ASN A 647 6.27 -13.42 3.42
CA ASN A 647 6.27 -11.98 3.71
C ASN A 647 6.15 -11.64 5.21
N SER A 648 6.62 -12.52 6.08
CA SER A 648 6.45 -12.48 7.53
C SER A 648 7.81 -12.50 8.25
N PRO A 649 8.54 -11.36 8.33
CA PRO A 649 9.80 -11.31 9.09
C PRO A 649 9.55 -11.42 10.59
N ASP A 650 10.34 -12.26 11.30
CA ASP A 650 10.20 -12.46 12.74
C ASP A 650 10.45 -11.19 13.55
N PHE A 651 11.34 -10.31 13.04
CA PHE A 651 11.66 -9.04 13.68
C PHE A 651 11.76 -7.92 12.65
N SER A 652 11.12 -6.79 12.94
CA SER A 652 11.25 -5.55 12.21
C SER A 652 11.40 -4.37 13.17
N PHE A 653 12.18 -3.39 12.76
CA PHE A 653 12.47 -2.17 13.52
C PHE A 653 12.49 -0.98 12.57
N SER A 654 11.98 0.16 13.02
CA SER A 654 12.22 1.47 12.44
C SER A 654 12.56 2.48 13.53
N GLY A 655 13.44 3.41 13.22
CA GLY A 655 13.81 4.47 14.15
C GLY A 655 14.22 5.73 13.41
N SER A 656 13.94 6.89 13.99
CA SER A 656 14.39 8.18 13.46
C SER A 656 14.85 9.11 14.58
N ALA A 657 15.78 10.00 14.22
CA ALA A 657 16.28 11.05 15.09
C ALA A 657 16.28 12.37 14.31
N ARG A 658 15.54 13.37 14.80
CA ARG A 658 15.53 14.74 14.29
C ARG A 658 16.21 15.65 15.31
N TRP A 659 17.28 16.30 14.87
CA TRP A 659 18.06 17.20 15.71
C TRP A 659 18.09 18.59 15.09
N GLU A 660 17.56 19.58 15.82
CA GLU A 660 17.69 20.98 15.49
C GLU A 660 19.09 21.47 15.83
N LEU A 661 19.81 21.87 14.81
CA LEU A 661 21.20 22.31 14.95
C LEU A 661 21.25 23.68 15.61
N PRO A 662 22.33 24.01 16.36
CA PRO A 662 22.54 25.35 16.89
C PRO A 662 23.02 26.33 15.78
N ILE A 663 22.77 26.01 14.52
CA ILE A 663 23.09 26.82 13.35
C ILE A 663 21.79 27.47 12.89
N GLN A 664 21.65 28.75 13.23
CA GLN A 664 20.46 29.53 12.94
C GLN A 664 20.86 30.98 12.58
N GLY A 665 20.01 31.65 11.81
CA GLY A 665 20.16 33.06 11.48
C GLY A 665 18.95 33.85 11.97
N ASN A 666 18.85 35.09 11.55
CA ASN A 666 17.68 35.92 11.83
C ASN A 666 16.53 35.44 10.93
N GLY A 667 15.55 34.73 11.51
CA GLY A 667 14.37 34.23 10.81
C GLY A 667 14.53 32.88 10.12
N TRP A 668 15.58 32.08 10.45
CA TRP A 668 15.75 30.72 9.93
C TRP A 668 16.53 29.82 10.89
N GLY A 669 16.20 28.55 10.87
CA GLY A 669 16.86 27.47 11.58
C GLY A 669 17.33 26.33 10.67
N SER A 670 18.02 25.35 11.25
CA SER A 670 18.47 24.17 10.51
C SER A 670 18.32 22.90 11.35
N TYR A 671 18.13 21.79 10.66
CA TYR A 671 18.04 20.49 11.30
C TYR A 671 18.69 19.36 10.49
N VAL A 672 19.00 18.28 11.19
CA VAL A 672 19.37 16.99 10.60
C VAL A 672 18.34 15.96 11.02
N LEU A 673 17.88 15.15 10.08
CA LEU A 673 17.04 13.99 10.30
C LEU A 673 17.76 12.76 9.75
N GLY A 674 17.87 11.72 10.57
CA GLY A 674 18.30 10.40 10.13
C GLY A 674 17.23 9.39 10.48
N ASP A 675 16.99 8.44 9.60
CA ASP A 675 16.14 7.29 9.88
C ASP A 675 16.79 5.99 9.42
N ALA A 676 16.44 4.91 10.09
CA ALA A 676 16.90 3.57 9.75
C ALA A 676 15.81 2.54 10.01
N SER A 677 15.75 1.54 9.15
CA SER A 677 14.89 0.38 9.31
C SER A 677 15.67 -0.92 9.19
N TYR A 678 15.25 -1.92 9.96
CA TYR A 678 15.78 -3.28 9.93
C TYR A 678 14.65 -4.29 9.74
N ARG A 679 14.94 -5.32 8.97
CA ARG A 679 14.09 -6.53 8.88
C ARG A 679 14.96 -7.76 9.01
N SER A 680 14.48 -8.76 9.77
CA SER A 680 15.08 -10.09 9.79
C SER A 680 14.86 -10.82 8.48
N ARG A 681 15.29 -12.07 8.36
CA ARG A 681 15.05 -12.87 7.15
C ARG A 681 13.57 -12.90 6.77
N ILE A 682 13.33 -12.81 5.46
CA ILE A 682 12.00 -12.87 4.85
C ILE A 682 12.00 -14.03 3.85
N TYR A 683 11.03 -14.92 3.97
CA TYR A 683 10.71 -15.90 2.93
C TYR A 683 9.58 -15.36 2.06
N TYR A 684 9.73 -15.48 0.74
CA TYR A 684 8.73 -15.00 -0.20
C TYR A 684 7.74 -16.07 -0.65
N SER A 685 7.96 -17.33 -0.25
CA SER A 685 7.05 -18.46 -0.51
C SER A 685 6.83 -19.29 0.75
N LEU A 686 5.72 -20.04 0.79
CA LEU A 686 5.37 -20.95 1.89
C LEU A 686 6.39 -22.10 2.03
N ALA A 687 7.16 -22.38 1.00
CA ALA A 687 8.18 -23.43 1.02
C ALA A 687 9.42 -23.09 1.87
N ASN A 688 9.59 -21.84 2.28
CA ASN A 688 10.70 -21.32 3.08
C ASN A 688 12.09 -21.66 2.52
N ARG A 689 12.23 -21.63 1.19
CA ARG A 689 13.52 -21.92 0.54
C ARG A 689 14.48 -20.74 0.64
N LEU A 690 15.75 -21.03 0.91
CA LEU A 690 16.77 -19.99 1.08
C LEU A 690 17.01 -19.17 -0.19
N GLN A 691 16.97 -19.79 -1.38
CA GLN A 691 17.14 -19.07 -2.65
C GLN A 691 15.99 -18.08 -2.94
N ASN A 692 14.81 -18.28 -2.37
CA ASN A 692 13.65 -17.41 -2.47
C ASN A 692 13.41 -16.66 -1.14
N SER A 693 14.49 -16.25 -0.49
CA SER A 693 14.47 -15.48 0.75
C SER A 693 15.39 -14.25 0.64
N GLN A 694 15.22 -13.31 1.52
CA GLN A 694 16.14 -12.20 1.76
C GLN A 694 16.65 -12.27 3.19
N ASP A 695 17.96 -12.36 3.38
CA ASP A 695 18.57 -12.28 4.71
C ASP A 695 18.33 -10.92 5.36
N GLY A 696 18.44 -10.89 6.69
CA GLY A 696 18.24 -9.66 7.45
C GLY A 696 19.11 -8.51 6.95
N TYR A 697 18.52 -7.30 6.87
CA TYR A 697 19.20 -6.13 6.33
C TYR A 697 18.74 -4.84 6.98
N TRP A 698 19.63 -3.83 6.89
CA TRP A 698 19.36 -2.45 7.27
C TRP A 698 19.24 -1.57 6.04
N LEU A 699 18.30 -0.63 6.10
CA LEU A 699 18.27 0.55 5.23
C LEU A 699 18.38 1.79 6.11
N ALA A 700 19.09 2.81 5.64
CA ALA A 700 19.22 4.06 6.35
C ALA A 700 19.14 5.24 5.38
N ASN A 701 18.52 6.33 5.84
CA ASN A 701 18.33 7.56 5.09
C ASN A 701 18.80 8.76 5.93
N ALA A 702 19.09 9.87 5.26
CA ALA A 702 19.50 11.08 5.93
C ALA A 702 18.97 12.32 5.19
N ARG A 703 18.67 13.39 5.94
CA ARG A 703 18.23 14.69 5.46
C ARG A 703 18.92 15.80 6.28
N VAL A 704 19.35 16.84 5.59
CA VAL A 704 19.83 18.08 6.21
C VAL A 704 19.02 19.21 5.59
N ALA A 705 18.43 20.06 6.42
CA ALA A 705 17.53 21.11 5.96
C ALA A 705 17.84 22.45 6.65
N VAL A 706 17.49 23.49 5.95
CA VAL A 706 17.39 24.87 6.43
C VAL A 706 15.98 25.35 6.13
N ALA A 707 15.30 25.91 7.12
CA ALA A 707 13.92 26.35 6.99
C ALA A 707 13.73 27.72 7.64
N ALA A 708 12.78 28.49 7.11
CA ALA A 708 12.33 29.72 7.76
C ALA A 708 11.63 29.42 9.08
N ASP A 709 11.81 30.27 10.09
CA ASP A 709 11.18 30.11 11.41
C ASP A 709 9.64 30.19 11.35
N ASP A 710 9.09 30.91 10.36
CA ASP A 710 7.65 31.00 10.08
C ASP A 710 7.14 29.90 9.14
N GLY A 711 8.01 28.96 8.73
CA GLY A 711 7.66 27.88 7.83
C GLY A 711 7.46 28.28 6.36
N ALA A 712 7.69 29.52 5.96
CA ALA A 712 7.42 30.01 4.62
C ALA A 712 8.27 29.31 3.54
N TRP A 713 9.46 28.82 3.87
CA TRP A 713 10.29 28.04 2.97
C TRP A 713 11.17 27.02 3.68
N GLU A 714 11.54 25.97 2.96
CA GLU A 714 12.53 24.98 3.38
C GLU A 714 13.38 24.55 2.19
N ALA A 715 14.69 24.44 2.38
CA ALA A 715 15.62 23.86 1.43
C ALA A 715 16.35 22.69 2.10
N ALA A 716 16.44 21.56 1.42
CA ALA A 716 17.03 20.36 1.99
C ALA A 716 17.88 19.56 1.00
N LEU A 717 18.90 18.91 1.53
CA LEU A 717 19.63 17.83 0.88
C LEU A 717 19.20 16.49 1.54
N PHE A 718 19.06 15.46 0.74
CA PHE A 718 18.66 14.15 1.23
C PHE A 718 19.42 13.02 0.53
N ALA A 719 19.51 11.88 1.22
CA ALA A 719 19.99 10.63 0.65
C ALA A 719 19.19 9.47 1.24
N ARG A 720 18.83 8.49 0.37
CA ARG A 720 18.10 7.26 0.72
C ARG A 720 18.97 6.06 0.40
N ASN A 721 18.81 4.98 1.19
CA ASN A 721 19.68 3.80 1.12
C ASN A 721 21.17 4.21 1.07
N ILE A 722 21.62 5.01 2.05
CA ILE A 722 22.93 5.66 2.06
C ILE A 722 24.10 4.69 1.96
N PHE A 723 23.91 3.43 2.39
CA PHE A 723 24.91 2.37 2.30
C PHE A 723 24.84 1.58 1.00
N ASN A 724 23.98 1.98 0.05
CA ASN A 724 23.73 1.31 -1.24
C ASN A 724 23.53 -0.21 -1.05
N LYS A 725 22.74 -0.58 -0.02
CA LYS A 725 22.45 -1.99 0.26
C LYS A 725 21.68 -2.58 -0.91
N LEU A 726 22.23 -3.63 -1.51
CA LEU A 726 21.53 -4.47 -2.48
C LEU A 726 20.68 -5.48 -1.70
N TYR A 727 19.38 -5.55 -2.01
CA TYR A 727 18.45 -6.47 -1.37
C TYR A 727 17.36 -6.90 -2.37
N VAL A 728 16.78 -8.04 -2.11
CA VAL A 728 15.62 -8.53 -2.86
C VAL A 728 14.36 -7.98 -2.20
N SER A 729 13.52 -7.31 -2.97
CA SER A 729 12.24 -6.77 -2.50
C SER A 729 11.10 -7.78 -2.66
N GLN A 730 11.20 -8.68 -3.65
CA GLN A 730 10.26 -9.77 -3.92
C GLN A 730 10.98 -10.90 -4.66
N SER A 731 10.55 -12.13 -4.43
CA SER A 731 11.01 -13.31 -5.17
C SER A 731 9.84 -14.23 -5.51
N TYR A 732 9.85 -14.75 -6.74
CA TYR A 732 8.92 -15.80 -7.16
C TYR A 732 9.58 -17.15 -7.10
N ASP A 733 8.92 -18.11 -6.43
CA ASP A 733 9.40 -19.47 -6.24
C ASP A 733 8.70 -20.41 -7.22
N ASN A 734 9.38 -20.72 -8.32
CA ASN A 734 8.96 -21.72 -9.30
C ASN A 734 9.77 -23.04 -9.17
N TRP A 735 10.33 -23.31 -8.00
CA TRP A 735 11.19 -24.44 -7.70
C TRP A 735 10.59 -25.79 -8.12
N GLY A 736 11.36 -26.54 -8.89
CA GLY A 736 10.92 -27.83 -9.42
C GLY A 736 9.92 -27.72 -10.57
N GLY A 737 9.58 -26.50 -11.00
CA GLY A 737 8.72 -26.23 -12.15
C GLY A 737 9.47 -26.17 -13.46
N ILE A 738 8.73 -25.81 -14.50
CA ILE A 738 9.24 -25.65 -15.87
C ILE A 738 9.59 -24.18 -16.19
N PHE A 739 9.30 -23.26 -15.27
CA PHE A 739 9.67 -21.85 -15.35
C PHE A 739 10.75 -21.51 -14.31
N PRO A 740 11.64 -20.54 -14.56
CA PRO A 740 12.64 -20.12 -13.59
C PRO A 740 12.03 -19.39 -12.39
N SER A 741 12.75 -19.37 -11.27
CA SER A 741 12.50 -18.44 -10.18
C SER A 741 13.06 -17.07 -10.54
N GLN A 742 12.47 -15.99 -10.00
CA GLN A 742 12.88 -14.62 -10.30
C GLN A 742 12.93 -13.76 -9.05
N ASN A 743 13.79 -12.73 -9.07
CA ASN A 743 13.88 -11.73 -8.03
C ASN A 743 13.64 -10.32 -8.55
N PHE A 744 12.99 -9.48 -7.75
CA PHE A 744 12.99 -8.05 -7.89
C PHE A 744 13.98 -7.44 -6.89
N LEU A 745 14.79 -6.52 -7.35
CA LEU A 745 15.76 -5.83 -6.50
C LEU A 745 15.14 -4.58 -5.89
N GLY A 746 15.58 -4.22 -4.69
CA GLY A 746 15.22 -2.94 -4.07
C GLY A 746 16.02 -1.77 -4.66
N ASP A 747 15.48 -0.57 -4.48
CA ASP A 747 16.06 0.68 -5.01
C ASP A 747 17.50 0.90 -4.51
N PRO A 748 18.43 1.33 -5.40
CA PRO A 748 19.79 1.66 -5.01
C PRO A 748 19.84 2.98 -4.23
N VAL A 749 21.05 3.40 -3.82
CA VAL A 749 21.25 4.72 -3.20
C VAL A 749 20.75 5.83 -4.12
N THR A 750 19.90 6.70 -3.58
CA THR A 750 19.47 7.95 -4.24
C THR A 750 19.80 9.14 -3.36
N TYR A 751 20.18 10.25 -3.97
CA TYR A 751 20.45 11.51 -3.27
C TYR A 751 20.01 12.69 -4.13
N GLY A 752 19.67 13.78 -3.49
CA GLY A 752 19.13 14.94 -4.19
C GLY A 752 18.93 16.14 -3.29
N ALA A 753 18.29 17.13 -3.85
CA ALA A 753 17.90 18.36 -3.18
C ALA A 753 16.43 18.67 -3.39
N SER A 754 15.82 19.37 -2.44
CA SER A 754 14.44 19.84 -2.54
C SER A 754 14.31 21.26 -2.01
N ILE A 755 13.35 21.99 -2.54
CA ILE A 755 12.91 23.28 -2.04
C ILE A 755 11.39 23.26 -1.92
N THR A 756 10.88 23.75 -0.79
CA THR A 756 9.45 23.93 -0.53
C THR A 756 9.19 25.38 -0.19
N ILE A 757 8.13 25.96 -0.74
CA ILE A 757 7.63 27.30 -0.42
C ILE A 757 6.19 27.15 0.02
N ARG A 758 5.79 27.90 1.07
CA ARG A 758 4.42 27.92 1.65
C ARG A 758 3.98 29.37 1.85
N TYR A 759 2.68 29.61 1.77
CA TYR A 759 2.09 30.89 2.07
C TYR A 759 0.69 30.74 2.65
#